data_860bf78a852ad2df236259c5ddb87307
#
_entry.id   860bf78a852ad2df236259c5ddb87307
#
_cell.length_a   1.000
_cell.length_b   1.000
_cell.length_c   1.000
_cell.angle_alpha   90.00
_cell.angle_beta   90.00
_cell.angle_gamma   90.00
#
_symmetry.space_group_name_H-M   'P 1'
#
loop_
_entity.id
_entity.type
_entity.pdbx_description
1 polymer ?
#
loop_
_entity_poly.entity_id
_entity_poly.type
_entity_poly.pdbx_seq_one_letter_code
_entity_poly.pdbx_strand_id
1 'polypeptide(L)'
;MIASELLANLTQLSSKDDSQLTQLFSEQSKTDTLEQFILSSLRDVYADPEAISHHSRRLKSLCEYFLAQLGDGPVSLLRAPARINVLGEHVDYVSYLPTASITFGSRERDMLMMYRRNDRRSVRGGSASEKYAAGSFSLPEESSTEIRDLYEAWLSYLHRLGTPAPNWLNYARGSVDFAALKFGNRIKYGFDFVIDSTIPPGGGASSSSALVVLAGAAICNVNGIVFDPADLARDSARAEWFIGTRGGSMDHTTICLAQPHQGVLINYASNSVGQVTLPDSRFQWITFFSKPADKGREIMIEYNERAAVSRILIPAVIAEWEKQIPSRYVEWTEAISSFSYNQNPVALNRISDLLATLPETLSLETLRDEYPDAFAECKRSFPALVEDSARWPIALRRRSMHHAGEINRVAAAASLLKPGRVDDEYSMCESLGKLLNESHNSLRDFYGVSTTEVEQLVGIIQSDKNVFGARLMGGGFGGNVLALTTKENAQSLINKVQLNYYEPQKRDGVAEGSVMISTPGYGLSDLGMKDSLRSSVAQFTFAGDPSHLKSINQLIDAVTTYADSKRIWPIVVAAGRGTRAAASGLDLPKPLALIKGKPAITHVLENLRKGLGETQRPIVIMSPDNEDAIRHSLANQNVLFVVQQDALGTGDAVLSAYELIREFDGVAVVVWSTQPVIRAETYRRALTLKNLFSEYDMVVPTVLRKLPYAPIERDHAGRVVSASETHLESAQSIPFGETNLGLFLLNNQTMLRSLLDLKERYFNESTNVYERRGGELGFPNELINHLSRETGRVFASPVADPREEQGIKRLEDVVLCERYISELEKEGT
;
A
#
# COMPACT_ATOMS: atom_id res chain seq x y z
N MET A 1 11.89 0.93 -12.76
CA MET A 1 13.30 1.21 -13.15
C MET A 1 13.87 -0.03 -13.83
N ILE A 2 14.79 0.09 -14.77
CA ILE A 2 15.49 -1.07 -15.35
C ILE A 2 16.52 -1.59 -14.35
N ALA A 3 16.61 -2.90 -14.15
CA ALA A 3 17.48 -3.48 -13.13
C ALA A 3 18.96 -3.15 -13.33
N SER A 4 19.46 -3.16 -14.58
CA SER A 4 20.82 -2.78 -14.90
C SER A 4 21.14 -1.30 -14.64
N GLU A 5 20.18 -0.39 -14.86
CA GLU A 5 20.31 1.03 -14.54
C GLU A 5 20.33 1.26 -13.01
N LEU A 6 19.46 0.54 -12.29
CA LEU A 6 19.45 0.55 -10.83
C LEU A 6 20.78 0.08 -10.27
N LEU A 7 21.34 -1.02 -10.81
CA LEU A 7 22.63 -1.56 -10.39
C LEU A 7 23.77 -0.56 -10.62
N ALA A 8 23.78 0.12 -11.76
CA ALA A 8 24.80 1.14 -12.06
C ALA A 8 24.80 2.27 -11.02
N ASN A 9 23.62 2.81 -10.70
CA ASN A 9 23.48 3.88 -9.71
C ASN A 9 23.80 3.41 -8.28
N LEU A 10 23.37 2.21 -7.88
CA LEU A 10 23.70 1.62 -6.57
C LEU A 10 25.21 1.33 -6.45
N THR A 11 25.86 0.96 -7.54
CA THR A 11 27.33 0.78 -7.56
C THR A 11 28.06 2.10 -7.32
N GLN A 12 27.57 3.18 -7.92
CA GLN A 12 28.12 4.52 -7.71
C GLN A 12 27.90 5.00 -6.25
N LEU A 13 26.69 4.80 -5.70
CA LEU A 13 26.39 5.12 -4.30
C LEU A 13 27.24 4.30 -3.32
N SER A 14 27.38 3.01 -3.54
CA SER A 14 28.13 2.10 -2.65
C SER A 14 29.64 2.31 -2.69
N SER A 15 30.18 3.03 -3.68
CA SER A 15 31.59 3.41 -3.78
C SER A 15 31.95 4.67 -2.98
N LYS A 16 30.96 5.43 -2.51
CA LYS A 16 31.17 6.65 -1.72
C LYS A 16 31.47 6.30 -0.26
N ASP A 17 32.37 7.04 0.36
CA ASP A 17 32.60 6.92 1.79
C ASP A 17 31.50 7.63 2.62
N ASP A 18 31.49 7.39 3.92
CA ASP A 18 30.45 7.91 4.81
C ASP A 18 30.48 9.45 4.89
N SER A 19 31.64 10.09 4.66
CA SER A 19 31.76 11.56 4.64
C SER A 19 31.13 12.15 3.38
N GLN A 20 31.32 11.52 2.23
CA GLN A 20 30.69 11.89 0.96
C GLN A 20 29.19 11.68 0.97
N LEU A 21 28.72 10.58 1.56
CA LEU A 21 27.30 10.33 1.76
C LEU A 21 26.69 11.34 2.73
N THR A 22 27.37 11.68 3.83
CA THR A 22 26.93 12.70 4.79
C THR A 22 26.85 14.08 4.14
N GLN A 23 27.81 14.44 3.28
CA GLN A 23 27.74 15.67 2.52
C GLN A 23 26.56 15.71 1.56
N LEU A 24 26.34 14.67 0.77
CA LEU A 24 25.17 14.53 -0.11
C LEU A 24 23.86 14.55 0.67
N PHE A 25 23.89 14.07 1.90
CA PHE A 25 22.76 14.03 2.81
C PHE A 25 22.40 15.41 3.38
N SER A 26 23.40 16.23 3.68
CA SER A 26 23.24 17.59 4.23
C SER A 26 22.88 18.62 3.17
N GLU A 27 23.31 18.39 1.93
CA GLU A 27 22.86 19.20 0.80
C GLU A 27 21.40 18.92 0.57
N GLN A 28 20.51 19.86 0.90
CA GLN A 28 19.10 19.87 0.43
C GLN A 28 19.10 20.01 -1.10
N SER A 29 19.76 19.08 -1.78
CA SER A 29 20.01 19.13 -3.20
C SER A 29 18.75 18.76 -3.95
N LYS A 30 18.49 19.54 -4.94
CA LYS A 30 17.59 19.27 -6.04
C LYS A 30 17.81 17.83 -6.51
N THR A 31 16.78 17.02 -6.49
CA THR A 31 16.79 15.61 -6.96
C THR A 31 16.91 15.59 -8.49
N ASP A 32 18.09 15.97 -9.01
CA ASP A 32 18.29 16.17 -10.44
C ASP A 32 18.83 14.91 -11.15
N THR A 33 19.26 13.91 -10.37
CA THR A 33 19.80 12.66 -10.92
C THR A 33 19.10 11.46 -10.32
N LEU A 34 19.13 10.32 -11.02
CA LEU A 34 18.59 9.06 -10.55
C LEU A 34 19.30 8.58 -9.27
N GLU A 35 20.62 8.83 -9.15
CA GLU A 35 21.40 8.54 -7.95
C GLU A 35 20.89 9.31 -6.73
N GLN A 36 20.67 10.62 -6.86
CA GLN A 36 20.12 11.46 -5.79
C GLN A 36 18.70 11.06 -5.40
N PHE A 37 17.92 10.63 -6.37
CA PHE A 37 16.58 10.14 -6.15
C PHE A 37 16.56 8.83 -5.34
N ILE A 38 17.45 7.87 -5.67
CA ILE A 38 17.64 6.63 -4.91
C ILE A 38 18.08 6.96 -3.48
N LEU A 39 19.05 7.85 -3.35
CA LEU A 39 19.57 8.30 -2.05
C LEU A 39 18.45 8.95 -1.20
N SER A 40 17.59 9.77 -1.80
CA SER A 40 16.45 10.37 -1.11
C SER A 40 15.47 9.32 -0.59
N SER A 41 15.14 8.33 -1.41
CA SER A 41 14.24 7.23 -1.00
C SER A 41 14.81 6.42 0.16
N LEU A 42 16.11 6.15 0.15
CA LEU A 42 16.79 5.46 1.25
C LEU A 42 16.84 6.31 2.52
N ARG A 43 17.10 7.62 2.36
CA ARG A 43 17.10 8.57 3.48
C ARG A 43 15.77 8.63 4.19
N ASP A 44 14.69 8.71 3.44
CA ASP A 44 13.34 8.81 3.99
C ASP A 44 13.00 7.59 4.87
N VAL A 45 13.52 6.41 4.52
CA VAL A 45 13.25 5.17 5.26
C VAL A 45 14.25 4.90 6.38
N TYR A 46 15.55 5.09 6.13
CA TYR A 46 16.62 4.67 7.08
C TYR A 46 17.20 5.82 7.91
N ALA A 47 17.02 7.05 7.47
CA ALA A 47 17.32 8.29 8.20
C ALA A 47 18.76 8.49 8.74
N ASP A 48 19.67 7.56 8.51
CA ASP A 48 21.04 7.54 9.04
C ASP A 48 22.04 7.28 7.90
N PRO A 49 23.10 8.11 7.72
CA PRO A 49 24.12 7.94 6.67
C PRO A 49 24.81 6.57 6.69
N GLU A 50 25.17 6.04 7.87
CA GLU A 50 25.80 4.73 8.00
C GLU A 50 24.83 3.60 7.60
N ALA A 51 23.56 3.70 8.02
CA ALA A 51 22.52 2.79 7.60
C ALA A 51 22.30 2.83 6.09
N ILE A 52 22.36 4.01 5.45
CA ILE A 52 22.21 4.16 4.01
C ILE A 52 23.35 3.46 3.26
N SER A 53 24.59 3.60 3.71
CA SER A 53 25.74 2.89 3.14
C SER A 53 25.53 1.37 3.18
N HIS A 54 25.10 0.85 4.32
CA HIS A 54 24.78 -0.57 4.50
C HIS A 54 23.66 -1.03 3.56
N HIS A 55 22.54 -0.32 3.53
CA HIS A 55 21.37 -0.69 2.72
C HIS A 55 21.60 -0.51 1.23
N SER A 56 22.41 0.46 0.80
CA SER A 56 22.83 0.58 -0.60
C SER A 56 23.61 -0.65 -1.08
N ARG A 57 24.51 -1.17 -0.25
CA ARG A 57 25.24 -2.43 -0.54
C ARG A 57 24.31 -3.64 -0.59
N ARG A 58 23.34 -3.73 0.34
CA ARG A 58 22.32 -4.79 0.32
C ARG A 58 21.49 -4.75 -0.97
N LEU A 59 21.02 -3.57 -1.35
CA LEU A 59 20.23 -3.38 -2.58
C LEU A 59 21.05 -3.70 -3.81
N LYS A 60 22.33 -3.32 -3.84
CA LYS A 60 23.24 -3.68 -4.92
C LYS A 60 23.34 -5.20 -5.06
N SER A 61 23.63 -5.91 -3.98
CA SER A 61 23.73 -7.39 -3.97
C SER A 61 22.40 -8.05 -4.37
N LEU A 62 21.26 -7.52 -3.91
CA LEU A 62 19.94 -8.00 -4.30
C LEU A 62 19.69 -7.81 -5.81
N CYS A 63 20.13 -6.68 -6.37
CA CYS A 63 20.02 -6.37 -7.79
C CYS A 63 20.92 -7.27 -8.64
N GLU A 64 22.16 -7.50 -8.20
CA GLU A 64 23.10 -8.45 -8.85
C GLU A 64 22.50 -9.86 -8.88
N TYR A 65 21.94 -10.31 -7.76
CA TYR A 65 21.29 -11.63 -7.69
C TYR A 65 20.04 -11.70 -8.59
N PHE A 66 19.23 -10.63 -8.63
CA PHE A 66 18.07 -10.55 -9.50
C PHE A 66 18.47 -10.68 -10.98
N LEU A 67 19.46 -9.91 -11.41
CA LEU A 67 19.97 -9.94 -12.78
C LEU A 67 20.52 -11.32 -13.17
N ALA A 68 21.27 -11.97 -12.28
CA ALA A 68 21.84 -13.29 -12.51
C ALA A 68 20.77 -14.39 -12.65
N GLN A 69 19.69 -14.32 -11.86
CA GLN A 69 18.66 -15.37 -11.84
C GLN A 69 17.51 -15.12 -12.80
N LEU A 70 17.16 -13.87 -13.04
CA LEU A 70 15.93 -13.47 -13.71
C LEU A 70 16.19 -12.64 -14.98
N GLY A 71 17.43 -12.16 -15.20
CA GLY A 71 17.80 -11.31 -16.32
C GLY A 71 17.32 -9.85 -16.17
N ASP A 72 17.73 -9.00 -17.11
CA ASP A 72 17.42 -7.57 -17.09
C ASP A 72 15.96 -7.26 -17.43
N GLY A 73 15.50 -6.09 -17.06
CA GLY A 73 14.17 -5.57 -17.34
C GLY A 73 13.61 -4.65 -16.23
N PRO A 74 12.37 -4.20 -16.42
CA PRO A 74 11.71 -3.31 -15.45
C PRO A 74 11.51 -4.02 -14.10
N VAL A 75 11.92 -3.37 -13.00
CA VAL A 75 11.75 -3.87 -11.63
C VAL A 75 11.08 -2.84 -10.73
N SER A 76 10.44 -3.35 -9.70
CA SER A 76 9.93 -2.59 -8.56
C SER A 76 10.53 -3.14 -7.26
N LEU A 77 10.54 -2.34 -6.21
CA LEU A 77 11.18 -2.68 -4.95
C LEU A 77 10.27 -2.34 -3.78
N LEU A 78 10.03 -3.31 -2.92
CA LEU A 78 9.25 -3.15 -1.70
C LEU A 78 10.09 -3.46 -0.47
N ARG A 79 9.77 -2.81 0.64
CA ARG A 79 10.36 -3.04 1.96
C ARG A 79 9.27 -3.31 2.99
N ALA A 80 9.43 -4.34 3.80
CA ALA A 80 8.60 -4.63 4.96
C ALA A 80 9.47 -4.70 6.22
N PRO A 81 9.18 -3.93 7.29
CA PRO A 81 9.97 -3.93 8.51
C PRO A 81 9.75 -5.20 9.34
N ALA A 82 10.70 -5.48 10.24
CA ALA A 82 10.43 -6.38 11.37
C ALA A 82 9.37 -5.75 12.28
N ARG A 83 8.45 -6.57 12.82
CA ARG A 83 7.50 -6.13 13.84
C ARG A 83 8.11 -6.27 15.23
N ILE A 84 8.07 -5.20 16.00
CA ILE A 84 8.42 -5.18 17.42
C ILE A 84 7.13 -4.99 18.22
N ASN A 85 6.81 -5.93 19.08
CA ASN A 85 5.63 -5.84 19.95
C ASN A 85 6.01 -5.34 21.33
N VAL A 86 5.56 -4.15 21.68
CA VAL A 86 5.82 -3.51 22.97
C VAL A 86 4.93 -4.14 24.06
N LEU A 87 3.61 -4.17 23.83
CA LEU A 87 2.61 -4.75 24.73
C LEU A 87 1.41 -5.31 23.97
N GLY A 88 0.65 -6.19 24.60
CA GLY A 88 -0.50 -6.81 23.97
C GLY A 88 -0.13 -8.10 23.22
N GLU A 89 0.61 -8.98 23.85
CA GLU A 89 0.97 -10.28 23.26
C GLU A 89 -0.17 -11.27 23.38
N HIS A 90 -0.39 -12.07 22.33
CA HIS A 90 -1.43 -13.11 22.27
C HIS A 90 -2.87 -12.60 22.46
N VAL A 91 -3.15 -11.38 22.05
CA VAL A 91 -4.48 -10.78 22.19
C VAL A 91 -5.15 -10.46 20.84
N ASP A 92 -4.44 -10.58 19.74
CA ASP A 92 -4.90 -10.24 18.38
C ASP A 92 -5.86 -11.27 17.75
N TYR A 93 -6.10 -12.38 18.45
CA TYR A 93 -7.07 -13.41 18.09
C TYR A 93 -8.12 -13.68 19.19
N VAL A 94 -8.19 -12.80 20.18
CA VAL A 94 -9.20 -12.87 21.25
C VAL A 94 -10.49 -12.24 20.78
N SER A 95 -11.60 -13.01 20.80
CA SER A 95 -12.90 -12.57 20.26
C SER A 95 -13.87 -12.04 21.32
N TYR A 96 -13.67 -12.37 22.61
CA TYR A 96 -14.59 -12.08 23.68
C TYR A 96 -14.25 -10.83 24.50
N LEU A 97 -13.13 -10.20 24.21
CA LEU A 97 -12.66 -8.98 24.90
C LEU A 97 -12.27 -7.89 23.90
N PRO A 98 -12.43 -6.62 24.25
CA PRO A 98 -11.96 -5.50 23.47
C PRO A 98 -10.43 -5.34 23.62
N THR A 99 -9.67 -6.20 22.98
CA THR A 99 -8.21 -6.25 23.09
C THR A 99 -7.49 -5.25 22.17
N ALA A 100 -6.28 -4.88 22.55
CA ALA A 100 -5.40 -4.04 21.75
C ALA A 100 -3.93 -4.38 21.96
N SER A 101 -3.07 -3.94 21.05
CA SER A 101 -1.61 -4.03 21.13
C SER A 101 -0.94 -2.70 20.82
N ILE A 102 0.26 -2.49 21.36
CA ILE A 102 1.17 -1.42 20.98
C ILE A 102 2.40 -2.06 20.35
N THR A 103 2.65 -1.70 19.11
CA THR A 103 3.72 -2.29 18.27
C THR A 103 4.46 -1.21 17.51
N PHE A 104 5.59 -1.51 16.88
CA PHE A 104 6.21 -0.64 15.89
C PHE A 104 6.98 -1.44 14.84
N GLY A 105 7.18 -0.86 13.65
CA GLY A 105 8.08 -1.39 12.63
C GLY A 105 9.52 -0.99 12.90
N SER A 106 10.46 -1.93 12.82
CA SER A 106 11.89 -1.62 12.97
C SER A 106 12.43 -0.87 11.77
N ARG A 107 13.19 0.20 12.01
CA ARG A 107 13.93 0.90 10.97
C ARG A 107 15.09 0.08 10.44
N GLU A 108 15.81 -0.61 11.33
CA GLU A 108 17.09 -1.26 11.07
C GLU A 108 16.93 -2.69 10.53
N ARG A 109 15.78 -3.30 10.73
CA ARG A 109 15.53 -4.70 10.36
C ARG A 109 14.30 -4.81 9.47
N ASP A 110 14.52 -5.40 8.29
CA ASP A 110 13.48 -5.50 7.27
C ASP A 110 13.71 -6.66 6.31
N MET A 111 12.71 -6.86 5.47
CA MET A 111 12.78 -7.69 4.27
C MET A 111 12.59 -6.80 3.04
N LEU A 112 13.49 -6.91 2.10
CA LEU A 112 13.43 -6.28 0.78
C LEU A 112 12.94 -7.29 -0.23
N MET A 113 12.06 -6.87 -1.14
CA MET A 113 11.60 -7.66 -2.28
C MET A 113 11.77 -6.85 -3.57
N MET A 114 12.66 -7.31 -4.44
CA MET A 114 12.73 -6.84 -5.83
C MET A 114 11.87 -7.75 -6.69
N TYR A 115 10.98 -7.19 -7.50
CA TYR A 115 10.04 -7.96 -8.29
C TYR A 115 9.72 -7.30 -9.62
N ARG A 116 9.24 -8.11 -10.58
CA ARG A 116 8.70 -7.65 -11.86
C ARG A 116 7.49 -8.47 -12.29
N ARG A 117 6.58 -7.85 -13.02
CA ARG A 117 5.48 -8.55 -13.68
C ARG A 117 6.00 -9.57 -14.68
N ASN A 118 5.33 -10.71 -14.75
CA ASN A 118 5.48 -11.64 -15.86
C ASN A 118 4.10 -11.98 -16.46
N ASP A 119 4.08 -12.33 -17.74
CA ASP A 119 2.85 -12.66 -18.47
C ASP A 119 2.49 -14.16 -18.34
N ARG A 120 3.26 -14.91 -17.57
CA ARG A 120 2.98 -16.30 -17.20
C ARG A 120 2.13 -16.29 -15.95
N ARG A 121 1.02 -16.95 -15.95
CA ARG A 121 0.18 -17.10 -14.74
C ARG A 121 0.90 -17.92 -13.65
N SER A 122 2.05 -17.44 -13.21
CA SER A 122 2.90 -18.10 -12.22
C SER A 122 3.72 -17.08 -11.43
N VAL A 123 4.11 -17.46 -10.23
CA VAL A 123 5.05 -16.71 -9.39
C VAL A 123 6.34 -17.52 -9.28
N ARG A 124 7.47 -16.87 -9.53
CA ARG A 124 8.80 -17.46 -9.36
C ARG A 124 9.56 -16.64 -8.32
N GLY A 125 9.98 -17.28 -7.24
CA GLY A 125 10.66 -16.63 -6.13
C GLY A 125 12.06 -17.17 -5.87
N GLY A 126 12.97 -16.28 -5.51
CA GLY A 126 14.32 -16.58 -5.07
C GLY A 126 14.67 -15.80 -3.80
N SER A 127 15.74 -16.20 -3.15
CA SER A 127 16.27 -15.53 -1.96
C SER A 127 17.78 -15.32 -2.12
N ALA A 128 18.27 -14.16 -1.70
CA ALA A 128 19.72 -13.91 -1.65
C ALA A 128 20.41 -14.80 -0.59
N SER A 129 19.65 -15.39 0.33
CA SER A 129 20.17 -16.39 1.28
C SER A 129 20.15 -17.79 0.67
N GLU A 130 21.29 -18.45 0.67
CA GLU A 130 21.45 -19.84 0.20
C GLU A 130 20.59 -20.86 0.97
N LYS A 131 20.09 -20.50 2.16
CA LYS A 131 19.20 -21.35 2.98
C LYS A 131 17.85 -21.63 2.30
N TYR A 132 17.45 -20.80 1.34
CA TYR A 132 16.12 -20.85 0.73
C TYR A 132 16.24 -21.08 -0.77
N ALA A 133 15.97 -22.30 -1.19
CA ALA A 133 16.01 -22.67 -2.61
C ALA A 133 14.97 -21.87 -3.41
N ALA A 134 15.36 -21.45 -4.62
CA ALA A 134 14.43 -20.85 -5.56
C ALA A 134 13.35 -21.85 -5.97
N GLY A 135 12.15 -21.34 -6.29
CA GLY A 135 11.03 -22.18 -6.71
C GLY A 135 9.94 -21.37 -7.41
N SER A 136 8.88 -22.06 -7.77
CA SER A 136 7.75 -21.43 -8.44
C SER A 136 6.44 -22.15 -8.13
N PHE A 137 5.33 -21.43 -8.32
CA PHE A 137 3.96 -21.99 -8.27
C PHE A 137 3.08 -21.26 -9.28
N SER A 138 2.01 -21.93 -9.73
CA SER A 138 1.03 -21.33 -10.65
C SER A 138 -0.02 -20.53 -9.88
N LEU A 139 -0.56 -19.49 -10.50
CA LEU A 139 -1.76 -18.83 -10.02
C LEU A 139 -2.93 -19.83 -10.06
N PRO A 140 -3.89 -19.74 -9.13
CA PRO A 140 -5.11 -20.54 -9.18
C PRO A 140 -5.85 -20.36 -10.51
N GLU A 141 -6.65 -21.35 -10.89
CA GLU A 141 -7.57 -21.21 -12.02
C GLU A 141 -8.59 -20.11 -11.74
N GLU A 142 -9.04 -19.44 -12.80
CA GLU A 142 -10.01 -18.37 -12.68
C GLU A 142 -11.35 -18.93 -12.17
N SER A 143 -11.82 -18.41 -11.04
CA SER A 143 -13.16 -18.69 -10.56
C SER A 143 -14.15 -17.72 -11.22
N SER A 144 -15.12 -18.25 -11.96
CA SER A 144 -16.23 -17.46 -12.53
C SER A 144 -17.36 -17.22 -11.53
N THR A 145 -17.25 -17.75 -10.30
CA THR A 145 -18.31 -17.69 -9.30
C THR A 145 -18.19 -16.41 -8.47
N GLU A 146 -19.27 -15.66 -8.42
CA GLU A 146 -19.36 -14.49 -7.53
C GLU A 146 -19.28 -14.94 -6.07
N ILE A 147 -18.27 -14.45 -5.36
CA ILE A 147 -18.06 -14.82 -3.96
C ILE A 147 -18.86 -13.87 -3.08
N ARG A 148 -19.91 -14.40 -2.44
CA ARG A 148 -20.77 -13.64 -1.52
C ARG A 148 -20.12 -13.45 -0.15
N ASP A 149 -19.39 -14.45 0.33
CA ASP A 149 -18.64 -14.40 1.59
C ASP A 149 -17.20 -14.87 1.35
N LEU A 150 -16.28 -13.90 1.39
CA LEU A 150 -14.86 -14.15 1.15
C LEU A 150 -14.23 -14.99 2.27
N TYR A 151 -14.69 -14.82 3.52
CA TYR A 151 -14.17 -15.56 4.66
C TYR A 151 -14.49 -17.06 4.55
N GLU A 152 -15.75 -17.40 4.31
CA GLU A 152 -16.18 -18.79 4.15
C GLU A 152 -15.61 -19.43 2.88
N ALA A 153 -15.48 -18.66 1.80
CA ALA A 153 -14.85 -19.13 0.58
C ALA A 153 -13.36 -19.48 0.82
N TRP A 154 -12.64 -18.65 1.58
CA TRP A 154 -11.24 -18.89 1.93
C TRP A 154 -11.08 -20.11 2.85
N LEU A 155 -11.89 -20.24 3.87
CA LEU A 155 -11.87 -21.44 4.74
C LEU A 155 -12.15 -22.71 3.95
N SER A 156 -13.13 -22.69 3.05
CA SER A 156 -13.45 -23.81 2.17
C SER A 156 -12.30 -24.16 1.22
N TYR A 157 -11.61 -23.12 0.71
CA TYR A 157 -10.42 -23.31 -0.12
C TYR A 157 -9.30 -24.00 0.67
N LEU A 158 -8.97 -23.51 1.86
CA LEU A 158 -7.96 -24.08 2.73
C LEU A 158 -8.28 -25.51 3.14
N HIS A 159 -9.54 -25.80 3.41
CA HIS A 159 -9.98 -27.15 3.79
C HIS A 159 -9.78 -28.16 2.65
N ARG A 160 -10.11 -27.76 1.42
CA ARG A 160 -9.91 -28.62 0.23
C ARG A 160 -8.43 -28.86 -0.07
N LEU A 161 -7.59 -27.84 0.15
CA LEU A 161 -6.15 -27.92 -0.13
C LEU A 161 -5.42 -28.77 0.91
N GLY A 162 -5.86 -28.74 2.16
CA GLY A 162 -5.14 -29.29 3.30
C GLY A 162 -3.89 -28.45 3.65
N THR A 163 -3.14 -28.90 4.66
CA THR A 163 -1.90 -28.22 5.05
C THR A 163 -0.78 -28.54 4.05
N PRO A 164 -0.20 -27.55 3.37
CA PRO A 164 0.83 -27.78 2.39
C PRO A 164 2.13 -28.27 3.05
N ALA A 165 2.94 -29.02 2.31
CA ALA A 165 4.28 -29.39 2.74
C ALA A 165 5.12 -28.15 3.06
N PRO A 166 5.98 -28.18 4.09
CA PRO A 166 6.77 -27.03 4.49
C PRO A 166 7.64 -26.49 3.34
N ASN A 167 7.35 -25.24 2.96
CA ASN A 167 8.12 -24.50 1.96
C ASN A 167 7.97 -23.01 2.25
N TRP A 168 9.08 -22.26 2.18
CA TRP A 168 9.06 -20.82 2.43
C TRP A 168 8.19 -20.04 1.43
N LEU A 169 8.08 -20.53 0.19
CA LEU A 169 7.20 -19.92 -0.83
C LEU A 169 5.70 -20.03 -0.51
N ASN A 170 5.31 -20.91 0.42
CA ASN A 170 3.91 -21.03 0.81
C ASN A 170 3.36 -19.75 1.45
N TYR A 171 4.21 -18.94 2.08
CA TYR A 171 3.82 -17.62 2.59
C TYR A 171 3.43 -16.67 1.44
N ALA A 172 4.23 -16.62 0.38
CA ALA A 172 3.90 -15.85 -0.81
C ALA A 172 2.68 -16.44 -1.54
N ARG A 173 2.58 -17.77 -1.63
CA ARG A 173 1.47 -18.47 -2.28
C ARG A 173 0.14 -18.17 -1.60
N GLY A 174 0.09 -18.20 -0.26
CA GLY A 174 -1.12 -17.85 0.48
C GLY A 174 -1.67 -16.47 0.12
N SER A 175 -0.78 -15.46 -0.01
CA SER A 175 -1.18 -14.11 -0.43
C SER A 175 -1.68 -14.05 -1.86
N VAL A 176 -1.04 -14.76 -2.77
CA VAL A 176 -1.43 -14.80 -4.19
C VAL A 176 -2.76 -15.53 -4.37
N ASP A 177 -2.93 -16.68 -3.71
CA ASP A 177 -4.17 -17.47 -3.77
C ASP A 177 -5.35 -16.71 -3.15
N PHE A 178 -5.12 -16.01 -2.01
CA PHE A 178 -6.13 -15.15 -1.39
C PHE A 178 -6.51 -13.96 -2.29
N ALA A 179 -5.52 -13.29 -2.89
CA ALA A 179 -5.76 -12.18 -3.82
C ALA A 179 -6.54 -12.67 -5.07
N ALA A 180 -6.19 -13.83 -5.60
CA ALA A 180 -6.90 -14.42 -6.74
C ALA A 180 -8.36 -14.75 -6.37
N LEU A 181 -8.60 -15.25 -5.16
CA LEU A 181 -9.96 -15.47 -4.67
C LEU A 181 -10.72 -14.15 -4.52
N LYS A 182 -10.12 -13.13 -3.90
CA LYS A 182 -10.75 -11.83 -3.65
C LYS A 182 -11.04 -11.04 -4.92
N PHE A 183 -10.11 -10.99 -5.84
CA PHE A 183 -10.15 -10.11 -7.02
C PHE A 183 -10.52 -10.83 -8.31
N GLY A 184 -10.62 -12.17 -8.29
CA GLY A 184 -11.08 -12.99 -9.41
C GLY A 184 -10.31 -12.73 -10.71
N ASN A 185 -11.04 -12.45 -11.78
CA ASN A 185 -10.49 -12.21 -13.12
C ASN A 185 -9.60 -10.96 -13.23
N ARG A 186 -9.48 -10.13 -12.20
CA ARG A 186 -8.55 -9.02 -12.17
C ARG A 186 -7.11 -9.49 -11.95
N ILE A 187 -6.88 -10.68 -11.39
CA ILE A 187 -5.55 -11.29 -11.23
C ILE A 187 -5.18 -12.07 -12.49
N LYS A 188 -4.50 -11.40 -13.41
CA LYS A 188 -4.10 -11.98 -14.72
C LYS A 188 -2.64 -12.31 -14.79
N TYR A 189 -1.80 -11.47 -14.20
CA TYR A 189 -0.35 -11.53 -14.28
C TYR A 189 0.23 -12.13 -13.02
N GLY A 190 1.25 -12.98 -13.17
CA GLY A 190 2.12 -13.36 -12.08
C GLY A 190 3.30 -12.40 -11.94
N PHE A 191 4.25 -12.76 -11.10
CA PHE A 191 5.47 -11.98 -10.93
C PHE A 191 6.68 -12.87 -10.62
N ASP A 192 7.85 -12.40 -11.02
CA ASP A 192 9.14 -12.94 -10.62
C ASP A 192 9.70 -12.07 -9.50
N PHE A 193 10.27 -12.66 -8.44
CA PHE A 193 10.82 -11.89 -7.34
C PHE A 193 12.06 -12.51 -6.71
N VAL A 194 12.85 -11.67 -6.05
CA VAL A 194 13.91 -12.08 -5.13
C VAL A 194 13.78 -11.29 -3.83
N ILE A 195 14.14 -11.93 -2.71
CA ILE A 195 14.15 -11.30 -1.39
C ILE A 195 15.54 -11.28 -0.78
N ASP A 196 15.79 -10.26 0.04
CA ASP A 196 16.85 -10.20 1.03
C ASP A 196 16.26 -9.79 2.38
N SER A 197 16.67 -10.45 3.46
CA SER A 197 16.07 -10.22 4.79
C SER A 197 17.12 -10.16 5.87
N THR A 198 17.06 -9.10 6.68
CA THR A 198 17.78 -8.97 7.94
C THR A 198 16.95 -9.38 9.14
N ILE A 199 15.68 -9.79 8.94
CA ILE A 199 14.81 -10.29 10.00
C ILE A 199 15.17 -11.75 10.31
N PRO A 200 15.60 -12.08 11.52
CA PRO A 200 15.96 -13.46 11.86
C PRO A 200 14.76 -14.41 11.72
N PRO A 201 14.88 -15.51 10.99
CA PRO A 201 13.81 -16.48 10.86
C PRO A 201 13.59 -17.20 12.21
N GLY A 202 12.32 -17.34 12.60
CA GLY A 202 11.95 -18.02 13.85
C GLY A 202 12.20 -17.22 15.11
N GLY A 203 12.62 -15.95 15.00
CA GLY A 203 12.89 -15.07 16.15
C GLY A 203 11.65 -14.36 16.73
N GLY A 204 10.47 -14.57 16.20
CA GLY A 204 9.27 -13.85 16.66
C GLY A 204 9.22 -12.38 16.24
N ALA A 205 10.01 -11.98 15.23
CA ALA A 205 10.00 -10.63 14.63
C ALA A 205 9.27 -10.58 13.28
N SER A 206 8.46 -11.61 13.00
CA SER A 206 7.48 -11.67 11.89
C SER A 206 8.07 -11.66 10.48
N SER A 207 9.18 -12.39 10.25
CA SER A 207 9.75 -12.55 8.90
C SER A 207 8.77 -13.22 7.92
N SER A 208 7.93 -14.15 8.38
CA SER A 208 6.87 -14.77 7.59
C SER A 208 5.83 -13.75 7.14
N SER A 209 5.30 -12.99 8.08
CA SER A 209 4.26 -11.98 7.80
C SER A 209 4.80 -10.85 6.92
N ALA A 210 6.09 -10.51 7.02
CA ALA A 210 6.74 -9.58 6.09
C ALA A 210 6.69 -10.11 4.65
N LEU A 211 7.00 -11.40 4.43
CA LEU A 211 6.89 -12.01 3.08
C LEU A 211 5.45 -12.08 2.59
N VAL A 212 4.50 -12.41 3.47
CA VAL A 212 3.05 -12.42 3.14
C VAL A 212 2.58 -11.05 2.67
N VAL A 213 2.92 -9.98 3.41
CA VAL A 213 2.56 -8.60 3.04
C VAL A 213 3.22 -8.18 1.73
N LEU A 214 4.53 -8.44 1.57
CA LEU A 214 5.25 -8.10 0.33
C LEU A 214 4.66 -8.79 -0.90
N ALA A 215 4.33 -10.09 -0.78
CA ALA A 215 3.72 -10.83 -1.88
C ALA A 215 2.29 -10.35 -2.19
N GLY A 216 1.51 -10.00 -1.15
CA GLY A 216 0.17 -9.40 -1.30
C GLY A 216 0.22 -8.04 -2.00
N ALA A 217 1.17 -7.18 -1.62
CA ALA A 217 1.40 -5.92 -2.30
C ALA A 217 1.88 -6.11 -3.75
N ALA A 218 2.83 -7.03 -3.97
CA ALA A 218 3.38 -7.30 -5.30
C ALA A 218 2.32 -7.81 -6.27
N ILE A 219 1.48 -8.79 -5.88
CA ILE A 219 0.43 -9.32 -6.77
C ILE A 219 -0.62 -8.26 -7.09
N CYS A 220 -0.99 -7.40 -6.14
CA CYS A 220 -1.86 -6.26 -6.41
C CYS A 220 -1.22 -5.28 -7.38
N ASN A 221 0.02 -4.87 -7.12
CA ASN A 221 0.74 -3.90 -7.95
C ASN A 221 0.89 -4.36 -9.41
N VAL A 222 1.33 -5.61 -9.66
CA VAL A 222 1.53 -6.10 -11.04
C VAL A 222 0.23 -6.24 -11.83
N ASN A 223 -0.91 -6.30 -11.13
CA ASN A 223 -2.26 -6.33 -11.72
C ASN A 223 -2.97 -4.98 -11.70
N GLY A 224 -2.28 -3.89 -11.33
CA GLY A 224 -2.85 -2.55 -11.29
C GLY A 224 -3.98 -2.38 -10.25
N ILE A 225 -3.96 -3.18 -9.19
CA ILE A 225 -4.96 -3.12 -8.11
C ILE A 225 -4.45 -2.18 -7.03
N VAL A 226 -5.15 -1.06 -6.85
CA VAL A 226 -4.91 -0.15 -5.72
C VAL A 226 -5.50 -0.77 -4.47
N PHE A 227 -4.74 -0.74 -3.39
CA PHE A 227 -5.16 -1.25 -2.08
C PHE A 227 -4.94 -0.20 -0.99
N ASP A 228 -5.82 -0.22 -0.01
CA ASP A 228 -5.59 0.47 1.26
C ASP A 228 -4.64 -0.39 2.13
N PRO A 229 -3.59 0.20 2.76
CA PRO A 229 -2.65 -0.56 3.59
C PRO A 229 -3.31 -1.33 4.76
N ALA A 230 -4.40 -0.80 5.33
CA ALA A 230 -5.12 -1.50 6.39
C ALA A 230 -5.93 -2.69 5.85
N ASP A 231 -6.48 -2.58 4.63
CA ASP A 231 -7.11 -3.69 3.93
C ASP A 231 -6.09 -4.77 3.59
N LEU A 232 -4.93 -4.38 3.06
CA LEU A 232 -3.84 -5.32 2.77
C LEU A 232 -3.39 -6.06 4.03
N ALA A 233 -3.30 -5.38 5.17
CA ALA A 233 -2.93 -6.00 6.44
C ALA A 233 -3.95 -7.09 6.85
N ARG A 234 -5.25 -6.81 6.76
CA ARG A 234 -6.31 -7.78 7.09
C ARG A 234 -6.31 -8.97 6.13
N ASP A 235 -6.14 -8.71 4.85
CA ASP A 235 -6.06 -9.75 3.82
C ASP A 235 -4.83 -10.64 4.03
N SER A 236 -3.68 -10.05 4.31
CA SER A 236 -2.43 -10.74 4.59
C SER A 236 -2.52 -11.63 5.82
N ALA A 237 -3.18 -11.17 6.88
CA ALA A 237 -3.41 -11.97 8.08
C ALA A 237 -4.22 -13.24 7.79
N ARG A 238 -5.24 -13.15 6.93
CA ARG A 238 -6.02 -14.31 6.48
C ARG A 238 -5.23 -15.18 5.51
N ALA A 239 -4.46 -14.57 4.63
CA ALA A 239 -3.61 -15.28 3.67
C ALA A 239 -2.56 -16.16 4.36
N GLU A 240 -1.98 -15.71 5.48
CA GLU A 240 -1.00 -16.51 6.26
C GLU A 240 -1.61 -17.80 6.84
N TRP A 241 -2.93 -17.91 6.95
CA TRP A 241 -3.57 -19.16 7.36
C TRP A 241 -3.33 -20.32 6.38
N PHE A 242 -2.87 -20.03 5.18
CA PHE A 242 -2.48 -21.03 4.17
C PHE A 242 -1.47 -22.06 4.72
N ILE A 243 -0.56 -21.64 5.61
CA ILE A 243 0.45 -22.52 6.19
C ILE A 243 -0.03 -23.35 7.39
N GLY A 244 -1.32 -23.20 7.79
CA GLY A 244 -1.93 -24.00 8.86
C GLY A 244 -1.98 -23.32 10.23
N THR A 245 -1.29 -22.19 10.46
CA THR A 245 -1.44 -21.38 11.69
C THR A 245 -2.65 -20.46 11.59
N ARG A 246 -3.35 -20.25 12.69
CA ARG A 246 -4.54 -19.39 12.77
C ARG A 246 -4.25 -18.12 13.59
N GLY A 247 -3.19 -17.40 13.25
CA GLY A 247 -2.81 -16.14 13.89
C GLY A 247 -3.83 -15.01 13.71
N GLY A 248 -3.62 -13.91 14.41
CA GLY A 248 -4.35 -12.65 14.26
C GLY A 248 -3.68 -11.68 13.27
N SER A 249 -4.01 -10.41 13.37
CA SER A 249 -3.57 -9.38 12.41
C SER A 249 -2.47 -8.45 12.92
N MET A 250 -1.97 -8.63 14.14
CA MET A 250 -0.98 -7.75 14.77
C MET A 250 0.23 -7.48 13.88
N ASP A 251 0.85 -8.55 13.40
CA ASP A 251 2.08 -8.51 12.62
C ASP A 251 1.86 -7.73 11.31
N HIS A 252 0.83 -8.11 10.57
CA HIS A 252 0.51 -7.53 9.27
C HIS A 252 0.10 -6.07 9.39
N THR A 253 -0.70 -5.72 10.42
CA THR A 253 -1.12 -4.34 10.68
C THR A 253 0.09 -3.47 11.01
N THR A 254 0.99 -3.94 11.86
CA THR A 254 2.23 -3.23 12.17
C THR A 254 3.09 -3.04 10.93
N ILE A 255 3.33 -4.11 10.18
CA ILE A 255 4.15 -4.08 8.95
C ILE A 255 3.59 -3.11 7.92
N CYS A 256 2.26 -3.01 7.79
CA CYS A 256 1.65 -2.11 6.83
C CYS A 256 1.59 -0.65 7.29
N LEU A 257 1.36 -0.39 8.60
CA LEU A 257 0.90 0.92 9.08
C LEU A 257 1.88 1.64 10.02
N ALA A 258 3.04 1.05 10.34
CA ALA A 258 4.03 1.68 11.21
C ALA A 258 4.52 3.03 10.66
N GLN A 259 4.81 3.96 11.57
CA GLN A 259 5.32 5.30 11.26
C GLN A 259 6.56 5.61 12.11
N PRO A 260 7.48 6.45 11.62
CA PRO A 260 8.66 6.87 12.37
C PRO A 260 8.28 7.53 13.71
N HIS A 261 9.08 7.26 14.74
CA HIS A 261 8.92 7.83 16.09
C HIS A 261 7.61 7.47 16.81
N GLN A 262 6.78 6.58 16.22
CA GLN A 262 5.46 6.25 16.73
C GLN A 262 5.28 4.74 16.92
N GLY A 263 4.45 4.41 17.90
CA GLY A 263 3.89 3.08 18.06
C GLY A 263 2.51 3.02 17.43
N VAL A 264 2.19 1.87 16.87
CA VAL A 264 0.87 1.54 16.33
C VAL A 264 0.02 0.97 17.46
N LEU A 265 -1.02 1.68 17.86
CA LEU A 265 -2.03 1.18 18.80
C LEU A 265 -3.14 0.50 17.98
N ILE A 266 -3.16 -0.82 17.98
CA ILE A 266 -4.11 -1.62 17.22
C ILE A 266 -5.25 -2.04 18.15
N ASN A 267 -6.46 -1.61 17.88
CA ASN A 267 -7.67 -2.05 18.60
C ASN A 267 -8.41 -3.09 17.76
N TYR A 268 -8.41 -4.33 18.22
CA TYR A 268 -8.96 -5.45 17.46
C TYR A 268 -10.49 -5.51 17.48
N ALA A 269 -11.13 -5.01 18.53
CA ALA A 269 -12.58 -5.01 18.62
C ALA A 269 -13.24 -4.02 17.65
N SER A 270 -12.67 -2.82 17.52
CA SER A 270 -13.16 -1.78 16.61
C SER A 270 -12.51 -1.80 15.23
N ASN A 271 -11.51 -2.67 15.00
CA ASN A 271 -10.66 -2.67 13.82
C ASN A 271 -10.05 -1.28 13.53
N SER A 272 -9.78 -0.51 14.59
CA SER A 272 -9.20 0.83 14.44
C SER A 272 -7.72 0.83 14.81
N VAL A 273 -6.99 1.73 14.17
CA VAL A 273 -5.56 1.92 14.40
C VAL A 273 -5.31 3.37 14.82
N GLY A 274 -4.65 3.54 15.96
CA GLY A 274 -4.19 4.81 16.48
C GLY A 274 -2.66 4.88 16.54
N GLN A 275 -2.13 6.04 16.89
CA GLN A 275 -0.71 6.26 17.07
C GLN A 275 -0.42 6.67 18.51
N VAL A 276 0.71 6.20 19.04
CA VAL A 276 1.26 6.59 20.34
C VAL A 276 2.71 7.02 20.17
N THR A 277 3.19 7.93 21.02
CA THR A 277 4.59 8.40 20.95
C THR A 277 5.48 7.42 21.73
N LEU A 278 6.43 6.80 21.04
CA LEU A 278 7.41 5.91 21.69
C LEU A 278 8.69 6.66 22.08
N PRO A 279 9.33 6.31 23.21
CA PRO A 279 10.63 6.85 23.57
C PRO A 279 11.70 6.30 22.62
N ASP A 280 12.34 7.18 21.84
CA ASP A 280 13.40 6.81 20.90
C ASP A 280 14.52 7.88 20.77
N SER A 281 14.35 9.05 21.39
CA SER A 281 15.36 10.12 21.35
C SER A 281 16.61 9.79 22.16
N ARG A 282 16.44 9.42 23.42
CA ARG A 282 17.48 9.04 24.42
C ARG A 282 17.44 7.57 24.78
N PHE A 283 16.43 6.84 24.36
CA PHE A 283 16.15 5.46 24.74
C PHE A 283 16.36 4.52 23.57
N GLN A 284 16.55 3.25 23.88
CA GLN A 284 16.83 2.23 22.89
C GLN A 284 16.02 0.96 23.18
N TRP A 285 15.37 0.49 22.16
CA TRP A 285 14.74 -0.82 22.11
C TRP A 285 15.74 -1.85 21.57
N ILE A 286 15.92 -2.95 22.29
CA ILE A 286 16.84 -4.02 21.88
C ILE A 286 16.12 -5.35 22.04
N THR A 287 16.22 -6.20 21.02
CA THR A 287 15.78 -7.60 21.15
C THR A 287 16.98 -8.53 21.19
N PHE A 288 16.90 -9.52 22.07
CA PHE A 288 17.88 -10.57 22.23
C PHE A 288 17.23 -11.92 21.94
N PHE A 289 17.79 -12.66 21.01
CA PHE A 289 17.27 -13.95 20.60
C PHE A 289 17.73 -15.06 21.53
N SER A 290 16.80 -15.81 22.12
CA SER A 290 17.11 -16.92 23.01
C SER A 290 17.46 -18.19 22.23
N LYS A 291 16.47 -18.81 21.64
CA LYS A 291 16.56 -19.99 20.79
C LYS A 291 15.48 -19.95 19.71
N PRO A 292 15.62 -20.71 18.61
CA PRO A 292 14.52 -20.88 17.67
C PRO A 292 13.29 -21.40 18.40
N ALA A 293 12.14 -20.76 18.17
CA ALA A 293 10.88 -21.36 18.55
C ALA A 293 10.76 -22.68 17.77
N ASP A 294 10.57 -23.77 18.47
CA ASP A 294 10.30 -25.06 17.84
C ASP A 294 8.98 -24.90 17.04
N LYS A 295 9.04 -25.14 15.74
CA LYS A 295 7.87 -25.13 14.85
C LYS A 295 7.36 -26.53 14.57
N GLY A 296 7.74 -27.50 15.38
CA GLY A 296 7.27 -28.86 15.31
C GLY A 296 5.75 -28.96 15.53
N ARG A 297 5.19 -30.11 15.15
CA ARG A 297 3.74 -30.37 15.26
C ARG A 297 3.21 -30.12 16.67
N GLU A 298 3.97 -30.45 17.70
CA GLU A 298 3.55 -30.28 19.08
C GLU A 298 3.38 -28.81 19.48
N ILE A 299 4.36 -27.96 19.15
CA ILE A 299 4.28 -26.52 19.45
C ILE A 299 3.18 -25.84 18.64
N MET A 300 2.96 -26.28 17.39
CA MET A 300 1.85 -25.81 16.59
C MET A 300 0.49 -26.14 17.25
N ILE A 301 0.35 -27.36 17.80
CA ILE A 301 -0.87 -27.75 18.53
C ILE A 301 -1.01 -26.92 19.81
N GLU A 302 0.08 -26.67 20.52
CA GLU A 302 0.06 -25.83 21.72
C GLU A 302 -0.34 -24.38 21.41
N TYR A 303 0.20 -23.81 20.33
CA TYR A 303 -0.21 -22.48 19.88
C TYR A 303 -1.69 -22.47 19.48
N ASN A 304 -2.13 -23.48 18.75
CA ASN A 304 -3.53 -23.62 18.32
C ASN A 304 -4.48 -23.85 19.51
N GLU A 305 -4.02 -24.49 20.60
CA GLU A 305 -4.79 -24.57 21.86
C GLU A 305 -5.10 -23.15 22.38
N ARG A 306 -4.09 -22.25 22.44
CA ARG A 306 -4.29 -20.87 22.91
C ARG A 306 -5.28 -20.12 21.99
N ALA A 307 -5.18 -20.33 20.70
CA ALA A 307 -6.12 -19.74 19.73
C ALA A 307 -7.54 -20.31 19.89
N ALA A 308 -7.69 -21.62 20.09
CA ALA A 308 -8.99 -22.25 20.35
C ALA A 308 -9.63 -21.74 21.65
N VAL A 309 -8.85 -21.65 22.74
CA VAL A 309 -9.31 -21.06 24.01
C VAL A 309 -9.86 -19.65 23.81
N SER A 310 -9.15 -18.83 23.08
CA SER A 310 -9.47 -17.41 22.89
C SER A 310 -10.63 -17.15 21.94
N ARG A 311 -10.79 -18.01 20.92
CA ARG A 311 -11.79 -17.82 19.86
C ARG A 311 -13.07 -18.60 20.07
N ILE A 312 -12.99 -19.76 20.74
CA ILE A 312 -14.09 -20.72 20.78
C ILE A 312 -14.47 -21.05 22.21
N LEU A 313 -13.51 -21.53 23.03
CA LEU A 313 -13.86 -22.18 24.31
C LEU A 313 -14.35 -21.17 25.35
N ILE A 314 -13.62 -20.06 25.60
CA ILE A 314 -14.07 -19.04 26.53
C ILE A 314 -15.35 -18.34 26.03
N PRO A 315 -15.44 -17.91 24.76
CA PRO A 315 -16.70 -17.37 24.22
C PRO A 315 -17.91 -18.29 24.44
N ALA A 316 -17.76 -19.61 24.24
CA ALA A 316 -18.86 -20.56 24.44
C ALA A 316 -19.31 -20.63 25.90
N VAL A 317 -18.35 -20.63 26.85
CA VAL A 317 -18.69 -20.61 28.29
C VAL A 317 -19.37 -19.31 28.69
N ILE A 318 -18.92 -18.17 28.16
CA ILE A 318 -19.55 -16.86 28.42
C ILE A 318 -20.97 -16.81 27.82
N ALA A 319 -21.15 -17.31 26.60
CA ALA A 319 -22.47 -17.36 25.96
C ALA A 319 -23.48 -18.20 26.78
N GLU A 320 -23.03 -19.28 27.41
CA GLU A 320 -23.89 -20.12 28.23
C GLU A 320 -24.35 -19.40 29.53
N TRP A 321 -23.61 -18.36 30.01
CA TRP A 321 -24.08 -17.54 31.11
C TRP A 321 -25.45 -16.87 30.82
N GLU A 322 -25.74 -16.55 29.58
CA GLU A 322 -27.04 -15.98 29.19
C GLU A 322 -28.21 -16.90 29.60
N LYS A 323 -28.02 -18.21 29.47
CA LYS A 323 -29.04 -19.20 29.78
C LYS A 323 -28.99 -19.64 31.28
N GLN A 324 -27.80 -19.89 31.80
CA GLN A 324 -27.63 -20.47 33.11
C GLN A 324 -27.60 -19.45 34.25
N ILE A 325 -27.00 -18.24 33.98
CA ILE A 325 -26.78 -17.18 34.98
C ILE A 325 -27.00 -15.81 34.31
N PRO A 326 -28.28 -15.49 33.96
CA PRO A 326 -28.58 -14.26 33.19
C PRO A 326 -28.04 -12.95 33.82
N SER A 327 -28.03 -12.86 35.16
CA SER A 327 -27.50 -11.69 35.87
C SER A 327 -25.99 -11.48 35.59
N ARG A 328 -25.22 -12.55 35.56
CA ARG A 328 -23.77 -12.50 35.24
C ARG A 328 -23.55 -12.09 33.78
N TYR A 329 -24.37 -12.59 32.86
CA TYR A 329 -24.26 -12.23 31.45
C TYR A 329 -24.58 -10.73 31.22
N VAL A 330 -25.60 -10.18 31.91
CA VAL A 330 -25.89 -8.75 31.89
C VAL A 330 -24.72 -7.95 32.43
N GLU A 331 -24.16 -8.33 33.60
CA GLU A 331 -22.98 -7.70 34.15
C GLU A 331 -21.76 -7.72 33.19
N TRP A 332 -21.57 -8.85 32.50
CA TRP A 332 -20.54 -9.01 31.49
C TRP A 332 -20.73 -8.04 30.31
N THR A 333 -21.91 -8.00 29.74
CA THR A 333 -22.21 -7.14 28.59
C THR A 333 -22.13 -5.65 28.94
N GLU A 334 -22.55 -5.26 30.13
CA GLU A 334 -22.38 -3.91 30.66
C GLU A 334 -20.91 -3.54 30.84
N ALA A 335 -20.11 -4.43 31.41
CA ALA A 335 -18.68 -4.21 31.64
C ALA A 335 -17.93 -4.05 30.31
N ILE A 336 -18.22 -4.91 29.32
CA ILE A 336 -17.62 -4.82 27.98
C ILE A 336 -18.06 -3.54 27.26
N SER A 337 -19.35 -3.21 27.28
CA SER A 337 -19.86 -2.00 26.59
C SER A 337 -19.40 -0.68 27.22
N SER A 338 -19.14 -0.67 28.51
CA SER A 338 -18.63 0.50 29.24
C SER A 338 -17.10 0.63 29.15
N PHE A 339 -16.40 -0.34 28.59
CA PHE A 339 -14.95 -0.31 28.46
C PHE A 339 -14.50 0.69 27.38
N SER A 340 -13.50 1.50 27.74
CA SER A 340 -12.80 2.38 26.80
C SER A 340 -11.32 2.46 27.21
N TYR A 341 -10.41 2.37 26.25
CA TYR A 341 -8.97 2.51 26.48
C TYR A 341 -8.55 3.84 27.11
N ASN A 342 -9.44 4.83 27.10
CA ASN A 342 -9.12 6.18 27.55
C ASN A 342 -9.78 6.59 28.89
N GLN A 343 -10.71 5.81 29.49
CA GLN A 343 -11.59 6.43 30.49
C GLN A 343 -12.08 5.56 31.67
N ASN A 344 -11.92 4.21 31.73
CA ASN A 344 -12.62 3.49 32.79
C ASN A 344 -11.89 2.29 33.43
N PRO A 345 -11.06 2.50 34.49
CA PRO A 345 -10.46 1.40 35.25
C PRO A 345 -11.49 0.52 35.99
N VAL A 346 -12.67 1.03 36.29
CA VAL A 346 -13.75 0.28 36.98
C VAL A 346 -14.30 -0.86 36.11
N ALA A 347 -14.49 -0.61 34.81
CA ALA A 347 -14.93 -1.63 33.86
C ALA A 347 -13.92 -2.78 33.77
N LEU A 348 -12.63 -2.48 33.76
CA LEU A 348 -11.56 -3.49 33.69
C LEU A 348 -11.50 -4.40 34.93
N ASN A 349 -11.65 -3.85 36.13
CA ASN A 349 -11.72 -4.64 37.35
C ASN A 349 -12.93 -5.59 37.30
N ARG A 350 -14.09 -5.07 36.88
CA ARG A 350 -15.32 -5.88 36.74
C ARG A 350 -15.17 -7.00 35.71
N ILE A 351 -14.52 -6.74 34.57
CA ILE A 351 -14.17 -7.78 33.58
C ILE A 351 -13.29 -8.85 34.22
N SER A 352 -12.25 -8.45 34.93
CA SER A 352 -11.32 -9.37 35.59
C SER A 352 -12.02 -10.23 36.66
N ASP A 353 -12.91 -9.65 37.49
CA ASP A 353 -13.69 -10.36 38.49
C ASP A 353 -14.62 -11.39 37.86
N LEU A 354 -15.29 -11.04 36.77
CA LEU A 354 -16.17 -11.94 36.03
C LEU A 354 -15.37 -13.09 35.39
N LEU A 355 -14.22 -12.83 34.79
CA LEU A 355 -13.35 -13.87 34.22
C LEU A 355 -12.77 -14.81 35.28
N ALA A 356 -12.53 -14.31 36.51
CA ALA A 356 -12.13 -15.17 37.63
C ALA A 356 -13.19 -16.20 38.04
N THR A 357 -14.45 -16.03 37.59
CA THR A 357 -15.52 -17.01 37.82
C THR A 357 -15.58 -18.12 36.75
N LEU A 358 -14.80 -18.04 35.68
CA LEU A 358 -14.72 -19.12 34.68
C LEU A 358 -14.25 -20.41 35.31
N PRO A 359 -14.63 -21.60 34.79
CA PRO A 359 -14.02 -22.88 35.17
C PRO A 359 -12.50 -22.79 35.04
N GLU A 360 -11.78 -23.42 35.96
CA GLU A 360 -10.33 -23.44 35.89
C GLU A 360 -9.84 -24.11 34.61
N THR A 361 -10.47 -25.25 34.31
CA THR A 361 -10.18 -26.05 33.13
C THR A 361 -11.48 -26.53 32.47
N LEU A 362 -11.40 -26.94 31.19
CA LEU A 362 -12.48 -27.57 30.43
C LEU A 362 -12.00 -28.93 29.92
N SER A 363 -12.77 -29.99 30.19
CA SER A 363 -12.50 -31.33 29.65
C SER A 363 -13.06 -31.48 28.24
N LEU A 364 -12.52 -32.41 27.47
CA LEU A 364 -13.03 -32.71 26.12
C LEU A 364 -14.46 -33.27 26.19
N GLU A 365 -14.78 -34.04 27.23
CA GLU A 365 -16.09 -34.58 27.49
C GLU A 365 -17.09 -33.46 27.78
N THR A 366 -16.79 -32.57 28.69
CA THR A 366 -17.61 -31.38 28.97
C THR A 366 -17.82 -30.52 27.72
N LEU A 367 -16.76 -30.31 26.93
CA LEU A 367 -16.88 -29.54 25.68
C LEU A 367 -17.87 -30.19 24.70
N ARG A 368 -17.78 -31.51 24.55
CA ARG A 368 -18.67 -32.24 23.63
C ARG A 368 -20.12 -32.25 24.11
N ASP A 369 -20.35 -32.47 25.41
CA ASP A 369 -21.65 -32.76 25.96
C ASP A 369 -22.43 -31.46 26.33
N GLU A 370 -21.75 -30.42 26.81
CA GLU A 370 -22.35 -29.15 27.24
C GLU A 370 -22.23 -28.04 26.20
N TYR A 371 -21.25 -28.10 25.27
CA TYR A 371 -20.99 -27.08 24.28
C TYR A 371 -20.84 -27.66 22.85
N PRO A 372 -21.90 -28.37 22.31
CA PRO A 372 -21.79 -29.12 21.07
C PRO A 372 -21.41 -28.28 19.86
N ASP A 373 -21.90 -27.04 19.76
CA ASP A 373 -21.53 -26.11 18.67
C ASP A 373 -20.08 -25.70 18.73
N ALA A 374 -19.58 -25.41 19.92
CA ALA A 374 -18.16 -25.08 20.13
C ALA A 374 -17.24 -26.29 19.86
N PHE A 375 -17.70 -27.49 20.22
CA PHE A 375 -17.00 -28.75 19.89
C PHE A 375 -16.91 -28.95 18.39
N ALA A 376 -18.02 -28.77 17.66
CA ALA A 376 -18.06 -28.87 16.18
C ALA A 376 -17.12 -27.85 15.53
N GLU A 377 -17.14 -26.61 16.00
CA GLU A 377 -16.25 -25.56 15.50
C GLU A 377 -14.78 -25.83 15.84
N CYS A 378 -14.50 -26.28 17.05
CA CYS A 378 -13.13 -26.64 17.46
C CYS A 378 -12.60 -27.82 16.63
N LYS A 379 -13.43 -28.82 16.34
CA LYS A 379 -13.08 -29.94 15.46
C LYS A 379 -12.84 -29.50 14.02
N ARG A 380 -13.60 -28.54 13.53
CA ARG A 380 -13.44 -27.96 12.19
C ARG A 380 -12.16 -27.14 12.07
N SER A 381 -11.90 -26.26 13.03
CA SER A 381 -10.81 -25.26 12.97
C SER A 381 -9.48 -25.77 13.53
N PHE A 382 -9.52 -26.68 14.51
CA PHE A 382 -8.37 -27.21 15.23
C PHE A 382 -8.43 -28.74 15.40
N PRO A 383 -8.54 -29.53 14.31
CA PRO A 383 -8.79 -30.99 14.39
C PRO A 383 -7.72 -31.70 15.23
N ALA A 384 -6.44 -31.36 15.08
CA ALA A 384 -5.35 -31.99 15.81
C ALA A 384 -5.44 -31.78 17.33
N LEU A 385 -6.03 -30.68 17.81
CA LEU A 385 -6.26 -30.41 19.23
C LEU A 385 -7.36 -31.34 19.80
N VAL A 386 -8.42 -31.58 19.02
CA VAL A 386 -9.53 -32.47 19.45
C VAL A 386 -9.11 -33.94 19.42
N GLU A 387 -8.22 -34.32 18.50
CA GLU A 387 -7.69 -35.68 18.38
C GLU A 387 -6.68 -36.01 19.48
N ASP A 388 -5.99 -35.02 20.03
CA ASP A 388 -4.97 -35.19 21.10
C ASP A 388 -5.61 -35.13 22.49
N SER A 389 -6.22 -36.25 22.92
CA SER A 389 -6.88 -36.33 24.22
C SER A 389 -5.95 -36.09 25.42
N ALA A 390 -4.63 -36.28 25.27
CA ALA A 390 -3.65 -36.08 26.35
C ALA A 390 -3.49 -34.58 26.71
N ARG A 391 -3.90 -33.67 25.88
CA ARG A 391 -3.85 -32.22 26.14
C ARG A 391 -5.01 -31.70 26.98
N TRP A 392 -6.03 -32.49 27.14
CA TRP A 392 -7.18 -32.13 27.95
C TRP A 392 -7.03 -32.62 29.40
N PRO A 393 -7.53 -31.90 30.40
CA PRO A 393 -8.35 -30.67 30.31
C PRO A 393 -7.52 -29.41 30.01
N ILE A 394 -8.13 -28.49 29.24
CA ILE A 394 -7.51 -27.24 28.84
C ILE A 394 -7.79 -26.14 29.87
N ALA A 395 -6.76 -25.36 30.22
CA ALA A 395 -6.87 -24.23 31.14
C ALA A 395 -7.64 -23.05 30.51
N LEU A 396 -8.77 -22.65 31.12
CA LEU A 396 -9.57 -21.50 30.69
C LEU A 396 -9.27 -20.25 31.52
N ARG A 397 -9.48 -20.34 32.86
CA ARG A 397 -9.35 -19.19 33.77
C ARG A 397 -7.97 -18.54 33.68
N ARG A 398 -6.89 -19.36 33.77
CA ARG A 398 -5.51 -18.82 33.68
C ARG A 398 -5.29 -18.05 32.36
N ARG A 399 -5.76 -18.59 31.20
CA ARG A 399 -5.60 -17.93 29.91
C ARG A 399 -6.38 -16.61 29.84
N SER A 400 -7.62 -16.59 30.37
CA SER A 400 -8.44 -15.36 30.40
C SER A 400 -7.82 -14.28 31.30
N MET A 401 -7.18 -14.65 32.42
CA MET A 401 -6.49 -13.70 33.29
C MET A 401 -5.30 -13.04 32.60
N HIS A 402 -4.58 -13.75 31.73
CA HIS A 402 -3.57 -13.14 30.89
C HIS A 402 -4.18 -12.07 29.98
N HIS A 403 -5.27 -12.37 29.27
CA HIS A 403 -5.93 -11.42 28.34
C HIS A 403 -6.43 -10.18 29.08
N ALA A 404 -7.10 -10.33 30.22
CA ALA A 404 -7.55 -9.21 31.03
C ALA A 404 -6.36 -8.34 31.53
N GLY A 405 -5.28 -8.99 31.96
CA GLY A 405 -4.05 -8.31 32.36
C GLY A 405 -3.42 -7.52 31.22
N GLU A 406 -3.36 -8.10 30.00
CA GLU A 406 -2.81 -7.39 28.83
C GLU A 406 -3.65 -6.17 28.44
N ILE A 407 -4.99 -6.25 28.47
CA ILE A 407 -5.84 -5.08 28.22
C ILE A 407 -5.50 -3.93 29.20
N ASN A 408 -5.33 -4.26 30.50
CA ASN A 408 -4.95 -3.28 31.52
C ASN A 408 -3.60 -2.64 31.20
N ARG A 409 -2.59 -3.45 30.88
CA ARG A 409 -1.23 -2.97 30.59
C ARG A 409 -1.20 -2.12 29.32
N VAL A 410 -1.91 -2.53 28.27
CA VAL A 410 -2.00 -1.75 27.03
C VAL A 410 -2.74 -0.42 27.26
N ALA A 411 -3.83 -0.41 28.03
CA ALA A 411 -4.56 0.81 28.37
C ALA A 411 -3.69 1.79 29.18
N ALA A 412 -2.95 1.28 30.18
CA ALA A 412 -2.01 2.08 30.97
C ALA A 412 -0.89 2.65 30.10
N ALA A 413 -0.28 1.81 29.25
CA ALA A 413 0.77 2.26 28.32
C ALA A 413 0.25 3.27 27.29
N ALA A 414 -0.92 3.05 26.69
CA ALA A 414 -1.52 4.01 25.76
C ALA A 414 -1.78 5.39 26.41
N SER A 415 -2.16 5.40 27.70
CA SER A 415 -2.30 6.63 28.46
C SER A 415 -0.95 7.33 28.73
N LEU A 416 0.12 6.56 29.04
CA LEU A 416 1.47 7.08 29.24
C LEU A 416 2.05 7.66 27.94
N LEU A 417 1.80 7.00 26.82
CA LEU A 417 2.41 7.28 25.50
C LEU A 417 1.55 8.21 24.63
N LYS A 418 0.60 8.94 25.22
CA LYS A 418 -0.33 9.80 24.50
C LYS A 418 0.43 10.94 23.81
N PRO A 419 0.21 11.23 22.51
CA PRO A 419 0.84 12.34 21.82
C PRO A 419 0.61 13.68 22.54
N GLY A 420 1.65 14.49 22.64
CA GLY A 420 1.59 15.82 23.28
C GLY A 420 1.62 15.84 24.82
N ARG A 421 1.81 14.71 25.46
CA ARG A 421 2.03 14.66 26.90
C ARG A 421 3.46 15.17 27.23
N VAL A 422 3.56 16.12 28.16
CA VAL A 422 4.82 16.73 28.59
C VAL A 422 5.21 16.15 29.95
N ASP A 423 5.48 14.87 30.03
CA ASP A 423 6.04 14.23 31.21
C ASP A 423 7.57 14.07 31.06
N ASP A 424 8.24 13.88 32.17
CA ASP A 424 9.63 13.44 32.16
C ASP A 424 9.74 12.07 31.45
N GLU A 425 10.41 12.03 30.33
CA GLU A 425 10.61 10.83 29.50
C GLU A 425 11.21 9.65 30.32
N TYR A 426 12.02 9.97 31.33
CA TYR A 426 12.64 8.94 32.16
C TYR A 426 11.60 8.26 33.08
N SER A 427 10.79 9.02 33.79
CA SER A 427 9.68 8.50 34.60
C SER A 427 8.64 7.74 33.77
N MET A 428 8.42 8.17 32.52
CA MET A 428 7.59 7.46 31.56
C MET A 428 8.20 6.08 31.24
N CYS A 429 9.51 6.00 30.96
CA CYS A 429 10.20 4.75 30.67
C CYS A 429 10.24 3.82 31.89
N GLU A 430 10.38 4.33 33.13
CA GLU A 430 10.26 3.54 34.34
C GLU A 430 8.87 2.89 34.47
N SER A 431 7.82 3.66 34.21
CA SER A 431 6.46 3.15 34.26
C SER A 431 6.19 2.13 33.16
N LEU A 432 6.64 2.40 31.93
CA LEU A 432 6.53 1.47 30.82
C LEU A 432 7.31 0.19 31.06
N GLY A 433 8.52 0.28 31.65
CA GLY A 433 9.36 -0.85 32.00
C GLY A 433 8.68 -1.79 33.01
N LYS A 434 7.97 -1.25 34.01
CA LYS A 434 7.16 -2.05 34.94
C LYS A 434 6.08 -2.85 34.19
N LEU A 435 5.38 -2.21 33.26
CA LEU A 435 4.36 -2.87 32.44
C LEU A 435 4.95 -3.99 31.55
N LEU A 436 6.17 -3.79 31.01
CA LEU A 436 6.89 -4.84 30.26
C LEU A 436 7.18 -6.05 31.16
N ASN A 437 7.69 -5.83 32.38
CA ASN A 437 8.00 -6.89 33.32
C ASN A 437 6.74 -7.65 33.78
N GLU A 438 5.65 -6.94 34.04
CA GLU A 438 4.36 -7.53 34.39
C GLU A 438 3.78 -8.37 33.24
N SER A 439 3.92 -7.91 31.98
CA SER A 439 3.53 -8.65 30.80
C SER A 439 4.34 -9.95 30.67
N HIS A 440 5.66 -9.90 30.91
CA HIS A 440 6.51 -11.08 30.91
C HIS A 440 6.06 -12.10 31.95
N ASN A 441 5.83 -11.66 33.19
CA ASN A 441 5.34 -12.53 34.24
C ASN A 441 4.01 -13.19 33.89
N SER A 442 3.10 -12.43 33.28
CA SER A 442 1.81 -12.94 32.80
C SER A 442 1.94 -13.99 31.68
N LEU A 443 2.87 -13.77 30.74
CA LEU A 443 3.18 -14.74 29.68
C LEU A 443 3.74 -16.04 30.23
N ARG A 444 4.58 -15.96 31.26
CA ARG A 444 5.14 -17.12 31.98
C ARG A 444 4.08 -17.83 32.81
N ASP A 445 3.43 -17.13 33.74
CA ASP A 445 2.66 -17.72 34.82
C ASP A 445 1.22 -18.07 34.43
N PHE A 446 0.58 -17.23 33.62
CA PHE A 446 -0.82 -17.40 33.17
C PHE A 446 -0.93 -17.99 31.78
N TYR A 447 -0.12 -17.51 30.82
CA TYR A 447 -0.25 -17.99 29.45
C TYR A 447 0.60 -19.21 29.14
N GLY A 448 1.73 -19.37 29.84
CA GLY A 448 2.57 -20.59 29.79
C GLY A 448 3.26 -20.72 28.43
N VAL A 449 3.88 -19.65 27.93
CA VAL A 449 4.60 -19.63 26.63
C VAL A 449 6.11 -19.33 26.82
N SER A 450 6.59 -19.10 28.03
CA SER A 450 8.01 -18.91 28.30
C SER A 450 8.75 -20.24 28.43
N THR A 451 10.06 -20.20 28.26
CA THR A 451 10.97 -21.35 28.39
C THR A 451 12.13 -21.02 29.31
N THR A 452 12.84 -22.07 29.79
CA THR A 452 14.00 -21.89 30.65
C THR A 452 15.04 -20.94 30.06
N GLU A 453 15.29 -21.01 28.75
CA GLU A 453 16.28 -20.17 28.08
C GLU A 453 15.81 -18.71 28.00
N VAL A 454 14.51 -18.49 27.81
CA VAL A 454 13.92 -17.15 27.84
C VAL A 454 14.03 -16.56 29.25
N GLU A 455 13.71 -17.35 30.31
CA GLU A 455 13.80 -16.89 31.69
C GLU A 455 15.25 -16.56 32.11
N GLN A 456 16.24 -17.37 31.69
CA GLN A 456 17.65 -17.05 31.89
C GLN A 456 18.04 -15.72 31.24
N LEU A 457 17.64 -15.52 30.01
CA LEU A 457 17.94 -14.31 29.23
C LEU A 457 17.28 -13.07 29.86
N VAL A 458 16.00 -13.17 30.22
CA VAL A 458 15.28 -12.09 30.91
C VAL A 458 15.92 -11.77 32.25
N GLY A 459 16.30 -12.77 33.03
CA GLY A 459 16.99 -12.59 34.33
C GLY A 459 18.32 -11.83 34.19
N ILE A 460 19.12 -12.16 33.17
CA ILE A 460 20.39 -11.45 32.87
C ILE A 460 20.11 -9.99 32.51
N ILE A 461 19.13 -9.73 31.63
CA ILE A 461 18.79 -8.41 31.18
C ILE A 461 18.25 -7.55 32.32
N GLN A 462 17.30 -8.06 33.10
CA GLN A 462 16.68 -7.34 34.23
C GLN A 462 17.64 -7.13 35.40
N SER A 463 18.74 -7.89 35.47
CA SER A 463 19.81 -7.66 36.49
C SER A 463 20.68 -6.43 36.19
N ASP A 464 20.46 -5.74 35.05
CA ASP A 464 21.10 -4.47 34.73
C ASP A 464 20.25 -3.32 35.25
N LYS A 465 20.78 -2.52 36.15
CA LYS A 465 20.06 -1.39 36.79
C LYS A 465 19.64 -0.27 35.85
N ASN A 466 20.23 -0.22 34.65
CA ASN A 466 19.91 0.78 33.63
C ASN A 466 18.88 0.26 32.59
N VAL A 467 18.36 -0.97 32.80
CA VAL A 467 17.26 -1.51 32.01
C VAL A 467 15.95 -1.19 32.71
N PHE A 468 15.03 -0.55 32.02
CA PHE A 468 13.72 -0.20 32.56
C PHE A 468 12.80 -1.41 32.67
N GLY A 469 12.85 -2.31 31.67
CA GLY A 469 12.08 -3.55 31.68
C GLY A 469 12.45 -4.44 30.50
N ALA A 470 12.09 -5.74 30.65
CA ALA A 470 12.29 -6.73 29.60
C ALA A 470 11.18 -7.79 29.62
N ARG A 471 10.81 -8.26 28.42
CA ARG A 471 9.77 -9.28 28.26
C ARG A 471 10.02 -10.18 27.05
N LEU A 472 9.48 -11.40 27.12
CA LEU A 472 9.29 -12.26 25.95
C LEU A 472 8.47 -11.55 24.88
N MET A 473 8.86 -11.62 23.60
CA MET A 473 8.20 -11.05 22.46
C MET A 473 7.92 -12.10 21.37
N GLY A 474 6.70 -12.10 20.83
CA GLY A 474 6.24 -13.03 19.80
C GLY A 474 5.55 -14.25 20.37
N GLY A 475 5.36 -15.27 19.54
CA GLY A 475 4.54 -16.46 19.87
C GLY A 475 5.00 -17.32 21.06
N GLY A 476 6.16 -17.03 21.62
CA GLY A 476 6.72 -17.80 22.74
C GLY A 476 7.42 -19.10 22.32
N PHE A 477 7.61 -20.01 23.29
CA PHE A 477 8.32 -21.28 23.12
C PHE A 477 9.78 -21.13 22.66
N GLY A 478 10.39 -19.99 22.93
CA GLY A 478 11.67 -19.47 22.49
C GLY A 478 11.51 -18.05 21.93
N GLY A 479 12.32 -17.66 20.94
CA GLY A 479 12.24 -16.38 20.27
C GLY A 479 12.97 -15.24 20.97
N ASN A 480 12.50 -14.02 20.80
CA ASN A 480 13.15 -12.81 21.28
C ASN A 480 12.68 -12.37 22.67
N VAL A 481 13.60 -11.74 23.40
CA VAL A 481 13.31 -10.91 24.57
C VAL A 481 13.51 -9.46 24.18
N LEU A 482 12.47 -8.64 24.32
CA LEU A 482 12.51 -7.19 24.14
C LEU A 482 12.97 -6.51 25.44
N ALA A 483 13.90 -5.58 25.32
CA ALA A 483 14.38 -4.75 26.43
C ALA A 483 14.29 -3.27 26.07
N LEU A 484 14.00 -2.43 27.06
CA LEU A 484 14.05 -0.97 26.99
C LEU A 484 15.17 -0.46 27.92
N THR A 485 16.11 0.30 27.34
CA THR A 485 17.25 0.89 28.06
C THR A 485 17.57 2.28 27.49
N THR A 486 18.61 2.96 28.02
CA THR A 486 19.11 4.19 27.40
C THR A 486 20.08 3.89 26.25
N LYS A 487 20.22 4.79 25.27
CA LYS A 487 21.21 4.65 24.18
C LYS A 487 22.65 4.52 24.74
N GLU A 488 22.95 5.25 25.81
CA GLU A 488 24.25 5.20 26.47
C GLU A 488 24.58 3.83 27.06
N ASN A 489 23.56 3.14 27.61
CA ASN A 489 23.72 1.81 28.21
C ASN A 489 23.61 0.67 27.17
N ALA A 490 23.13 0.91 25.98
CA ALA A 490 22.80 -0.13 25.00
C ALA A 490 24.00 -1.09 24.75
N GLN A 491 25.19 -0.54 24.48
CA GLN A 491 26.36 -1.35 24.21
C GLN A 491 26.83 -2.13 25.45
N SER A 492 26.73 -1.55 26.65
CA SER A 492 27.06 -2.22 27.91
C SER A 492 26.11 -3.41 28.15
N LEU A 493 24.82 -3.25 27.92
CA LEU A 493 23.84 -4.31 28.01
C LEU A 493 24.10 -5.43 26.98
N ILE A 494 24.41 -5.09 25.74
CA ILE A 494 24.76 -6.06 24.70
C ILE A 494 25.97 -6.88 25.12
N ASN A 495 27.03 -6.26 25.63
CA ASN A 495 28.25 -6.92 26.10
C ASN A 495 27.96 -7.82 27.31
N LYS A 496 27.09 -7.39 28.23
CA LYS A 496 26.66 -8.18 29.37
C LYS A 496 25.92 -9.45 28.95
N VAL A 497 25.00 -9.34 28.00
CA VAL A 497 24.25 -10.49 27.46
C VAL A 497 25.18 -11.39 26.66
N GLN A 498 26.09 -10.83 25.86
CA GLN A 498 27.10 -11.59 25.14
C GLN A 498 27.91 -12.48 26.11
N LEU A 499 28.47 -11.89 27.15
CA LEU A 499 29.32 -12.60 28.14
C LEU A 499 28.58 -13.65 28.96
N ASN A 500 27.33 -13.34 29.40
CA ASN A 500 26.64 -14.19 30.39
C ASN A 500 25.62 -15.15 29.78
N TYR A 501 25.21 -14.94 28.53
CA TYR A 501 24.22 -15.78 27.85
C TYR A 501 24.77 -16.48 26.61
N TYR A 502 25.38 -15.75 25.65
CA TYR A 502 25.81 -16.34 24.38
C TYR A 502 27.15 -17.08 24.47
N GLU A 503 28.17 -16.48 25.09
CA GLU A 503 29.49 -17.12 25.23
C GLU A 503 29.48 -18.46 25.99
N PRO A 504 28.72 -18.64 27.07
CA PRO A 504 28.62 -19.97 27.74
C PRO A 504 28.05 -21.03 26.81
N GLN A 505 27.26 -20.62 25.78
CA GLN A 505 26.73 -21.51 24.75
C GLN A 505 27.66 -21.61 23.52
N LYS A 506 28.85 -21.01 23.55
CA LYS A 506 29.81 -20.93 22.44
C LYS A 506 29.24 -20.21 21.21
N ARG A 507 28.46 -19.15 21.43
CA ARG A 507 27.80 -18.34 20.43
C ARG A 507 28.32 -16.90 20.47
N ASP A 508 28.29 -16.25 19.30
CA ASP A 508 28.43 -14.79 19.17
C ASP A 508 27.08 -14.20 18.75
N GLY A 509 26.34 -13.69 19.72
CA GLY A 509 24.99 -13.18 19.49
C GLY A 509 24.92 -11.99 18.53
N VAL A 510 25.97 -11.17 18.47
CA VAL A 510 26.05 -10.03 17.55
C VAL A 510 26.35 -10.51 16.13
N ALA A 511 27.39 -11.34 15.95
CA ALA A 511 27.80 -11.86 14.65
C ALA A 511 26.71 -12.78 14.03
N GLU A 512 25.97 -13.53 14.87
CA GLU A 512 24.85 -14.37 14.44
C GLU A 512 23.57 -13.58 14.13
N GLY A 513 23.53 -12.25 14.40
CA GLY A 513 22.33 -11.43 14.27
C GLY A 513 21.26 -11.69 15.33
N SER A 514 21.65 -12.33 16.46
CA SER A 514 20.77 -12.61 17.60
C SER A 514 20.45 -11.38 18.44
N VAL A 515 21.17 -10.28 18.25
CA VAL A 515 20.92 -8.99 18.90
C VAL A 515 20.44 -8.01 17.85
N MET A 516 19.29 -7.39 18.08
CA MET A 516 18.71 -6.41 17.18
C MET A 516 18.42 -5.10 17.93
N ILE A 517 19.14 -4.05 17.60
CA ILE A 517 18.74 -2.69 17.93
C ILE A 517 17.58 -2.31 17.01
N SER A 518 16.53 -1.70 17.56
CA SER A 518 15.35 -1.31 16.82
C SER A 518 14.88 0.08 17.19
N THR A 519 14.65 0.91 16.18
CA THR A 519 14.04 2.23 16.30
C THR A 519 12.72 2.23 15.53
N PRO A 520 11.65 2.91 16.02
CA PRO A 520 10.41 3.04 15.28
C PRO A 520 10.63 3.67 13.90
N GLY A 521 10.21 2.96 12.86
CA GLY A 521 10.40 3.35 11.46
C GLY A 521 9.12 3.13 10.63
N TYR A 522 9.22 3.44 9.35
CA TYR A 522 8.12 3.24 8.40
C TYR A 522 7.71 1.77 8.27
N GLY A 523 6.41 1.55 8.02
CA GLY A 523 5.83 0.28 7.62
C GLY A 523 6.19 -0.12 6.20
N LEU A 524 5.26 -0.80 5.52
CA LEU A 524 5.39 -1.18 4.12
C LEU A 524 5.76 0.05 3.28
N SER A 525 6.90 -0.01 2.63
CA SER A 525 7.43 1.10 1.84
C SER A 525 7.74 0.66 0.42
N ASP A 526 7.35 1.46 -0.55
CA ASP A 526 7.72 1.27 -1.95
C ASP A 526 9.08 1.96 -2.21
N LEU A 527 10.16 1.21 -2.07
CA LEU A 527 11.50 1.68 -2.43
C LEU A 527 11.74 1.65 -3.95
N GLY A 528 10.78 1.16 -4.73
CA GLY A 528 10.70 1.32 -6.17
C GLY A 528 10.36 2.74 -6.59
N MET A 529 10.38 3.67 -5.64
CA MET A 529 10.42 5.12 -5.81
C MET A 529 9.08 5.77 -6.14
N LYS A 530 7.95 5.08 -6.02
CA LYS A 530 6.64 5.70 -6.26
C LYS A 530 6.35 6.84 -5.29
N ASP A 531 6.57 6.63 -4.00
CA ASP A 531 6.30 7.66 -2.98
C ASP A 531 7.28 8.83 -3.11
N SER A 532 8.55 8.56 -3.35
CA SER A 532 9.55 9.61 -3.60
C SER A 532 9.29 10.35 -4.90
N LEU A 533 8.91 9.64 -5.98
CA LEU A 533 8.50 10.26 -7.23
C LEU A 533 7.26 11.13 -7.03
N ARG A 534 6.26 10.61 -6.33
CA ARG A 534 5.05 11.36 -5.98
C ARG A 534 5.40 12.66 -5.25
N SER A 535 6.28 12.58 -4.23
CA SER A 535 6.74 13.75 -3.47
C SER A 535 7.50 14.74 -4.35
N SER A 536 8.42 14.25 -5.20
CA SER A 536 9.18 15.08 -6.14
C SER A 536 8.29 15.75 -7.18
N VAL A 537 7.33 15.03 -7.76
CA VAL A 537 6.36 15.59 -8.71
C VAL A 537 5.46 16.63 -8.03
N ALA A 538 4.98 16.34 -6.81
CA ALA A 538 4.17 17.30 -6.05
C ALA A 538 4.97 18.57 -5.74
N GLN A 539 6.20 18.44 -5.24
CA GLN A 539 7.08 19.57 -4.97
C GLN A 539 7.37 20.39 -6.23
N PHE A 540 7.72 19.75 -7.34
CA PHE A 540 7.91 20.39 -8.63
C PHE A 540 6.67 21.16 -9.07
N THR A 541 5.50 20.51 -9.02
CA THR A 541 4.22 21.07 -9.45
C THR A 541 3.84 22.30 -8.62
N PHE A 542 4.02 22.24 -7.30
CA PHE A 542 3.60 23.31 -6.38
C PHE A 542 4.63 24.44 -6.27
N ALA A 543 5.92 24.16 -6.48
CA ALA A 543 6.96 25.18 -6.53
C ALA A 543 6.92 26.00 -7.84
N GLY A 544 6.40 25.44 -8.94
CA GLY A 544 6.27 26.11 -10.23
C GLY A 544 7.59 26.46 -10.91
N ASP A 545 8.69 25.76 -10.60
CA ASP A 545 10.01 26.01 -11.18
C ASP A 545 10.23 25.19 -12.48
N PRO A 546 10.14 25.81 -13.67
CA PRO A 546 10.28 25.10 -14.93
C PRO A 546 11.70 24.57 -15.21
N SER A 547 12.72 25.00 -14.45
CA SER A 547 14.11 24.56 -14.66
C SER A 547 14.30 23.06 -14.40
N HIS A 548 13.40 22.42 -13.63
CA HIS A 548 13.44 21.01 -13.29
C HIS A 548 12.58 20.10 -14.18
N LEU A 549 11.88 20.67 -15.18
CA LEU A 549 10.96 19.90 -16.03
C LEU A 549 11.62 18.67 -16.66
N LYS A 550 12.84 18.84 -17.19
CA LYS A 550 13.56 17.74 -17.84
C LYS A 550 13.88 16.62 -16.85
N SER A 551 14.39 16.97 -15.66
CA SER A 551 14.73 16.01 -14.60
C SER A 551 13.49 15.28 -14.10
N ILE A 552 12.41 15.97 -13.83
CA ILE A 552 11.14 15.38 -13.39
C ILE A 552 10.59 14.40 -14.45
N ASN A 553 10.63 14.77 -15.72
CA ASN A 553 10.19 13.90 -16.81
C ASN A 553 11.06 12.63 -16.90
N GLN A 554 12.39 12.75 -16.74
CA GLN A 554 13.28 11.60 -16.69
C GLN A 554 12.97 10.68 -15.51
N LEU A 555 12.67 11.23 -14.34
CA LEU A 555 12.26 10.45 -13.16
C LEU A 555 10.92 9.76 -13.38
N ILE A 556 9.93 10.44 -13.96
CA ILE A 556 8.63 9.84 -14.27
C ILE A 556 8.79 8.69 -15.28
N ASP A 557 9.63 8.86 -16.30
CA ASP A 557 9.88 7.86 -17.33
C ASP A 557 10.66 6.64 -16.78
N ALA A 558 11.51 6.84 -15.76
CA ALA A 558 12.30 5.78 -15.13
C ALA A 558 11.48 4.90 -14.18
N VAL A 559 10.41 5.43 -13.58
CA VAL A 559 9.60 4.66 -12.61
C VAL A 559 8.59 3.78 -13.33
N THR A 560 8.64 2.48 -13.01
CA THR A 560 7.69 1.51 -13.56
C THR A 560 6.36 1.58 -12.79
N THR A 561 5.28 1.87 -13.50
CA THR A 561 3.92 1.74 -12.97
C THR A 561 3.16 0.69 -13.76
N TYR A 562 2.39 -0.13 -13.05
CA TYR A 562 1.51 -1.12 -13.66
C TYR A 562 0.07 -0.62 -13.64
N ALA A 563 -0.60 -0.67 -14.78
CA ALA A 563 -2.02 -0.38 -14.90
C ALA A 563 -2.72 -1.61 -15.49
N ASP A 564 -3.94 -1.89 -15.04
CA ASP A 564 -4.80 -2.85 -15.72
C ASP A 564 -5.31 -2.21 -17.01
N SER A 565 -4.79 -2.67 -18.14
CA SER A 565 -5.12 -2.15 -19.47
C SER A 565 -6.64 -2.15 -19.77
N LYS A 566 -7.38 -3.13 -19.22
CA LYS A 566 -8.85 -3.20 -19.37
C LYS A 566 -9.58 -2.16 -18.53
N ARG A 567 -8.90 -1.52 -17.59
CA ARG A 567 -9.42 -0.42 -16.79
C ARG A 567 -9.09 0.97 -17.38
N ILE A 568 -8.61 1.03 -18.63
CA ILE A 568 -8.34 2.26 -19.35
C ILE A 568 -9.24 2.31 -20.57
N TRP A 569 -10.07 3.34 -20.70
CA TRP A 569 -10.92 3.54 -21.87
C TRP A 569 -10.64 4.89 -22.54
N PRO A 570 -9.98 4.89 -23.71
CA PRO A 570 -9.75 6.10 -24.48
C PRO A 570 -11.02 6.63 -25.16
N ILE A 571 -11.21 7.95 -25.11
CA ILE A 571 -12.30 8.68 -25.74
C ILE A 571 -11.69 9.80 -26.58
N VAL A 572 -11.81 9.69 -27.89
CA VAL A 572 -11.27 10.67 -28.86
C VAL A 572 -12.40 11.54 -29.36
N VAL A 573 -12.43 12.82 -29.01
CA VAL A 573 -13.48 13.74 -29.37
C VAL A 573 -13.18 14.39 -30.74
N ALA A 574 -14.02 14.13 -31.72
CA ALA A 574 -13.91 14.60 -33.10
C ALA A 574 -15.17 15.34 -33.59
N ALA A 575 -16.15 15.64 -32.70
CA ALA A 575 -17.45 16.21 -33.05
C ALA A 575 -17.49 17.75 -33.23
N GLY A 576 -16.34 18.44 -33.17
CA GLY A 576 -16.32 19.92 -33.26
C GLY A 576 -16.71 20.47 -34.64
N ARG A 577 -17.50 21.56 -34.66
CA ARG A 577 -18.03 22.21 -35.90
C ARG A 577 -16.96 22.65 -36.90
N GLY A 578 -15.73 22.83 -36.52
CA GLY A 578 -14.64 23.18 -37.46
C GLY A 578 -14.72 24.56 -38.12
N THR A 579 -15.62 25.43 -37.71
CA THR A 579 -15.90 26.73 -38.36
C THR A 579 -14.69 27.62 -38.60
N ARG A 580 -13.79 27.73 -37.63
CA ARG A 580 -12.55 28.52 -37.74
C ARG A 580 -11.55 27.94 -38.76
N ALA A 581 -11.48 26.61 -38.86
CA ALA A 581 -10.61 25.94 -39.83
C ALA A 581 -11.14 26.08 -41.24
N ALA A 582 -12.43 25.86 -41.47
CA ALA A 582 -13.08 26.07 -42.73
C ALA A 582 -12.94 27.54 -43.21
N ALA A 583 -13.14 28.51 -42.29
CA ALA A 583 -12.93 29.93 -42.58
C ALA A 583 -11.46 30.30 -42.95
N SER A 584 -10.47 29.48 -42.54
CA SER A 584 -9.04 29.65 -42.88
C SER A 584 -8.63 28.91 -44.16
N GLY A 585 -9.56 28.25 -44.86
CA GLY A 585 -9.31 27.55 -46.13
C GLY A 585 -8.92 26.06 -45.96
N LEU A 586 -9.21 25.44 -44.81
CA LEU A 586 -9.02 24.00 -44.64
C LEU A 586 -10.21 23.25 -45.27
N ASP A 587 -9.97 22.53 -46.38
CA ASP A 587 -10.99 21.82 -47.14
C ASP A 587 -11.49 20.53 -46.47
N LEU A 588 -10.68 19.93 -45.56
CA LEU A 588 -11.02 18.70 -44.84
C LEU A 588 -11.52 19.02 -43.42
N PRO A 589 -12.37 18.17 -42.83
CA PRO A 589 -12.65 18.23 -41.39
C PRO A 589 -11.34 18.18 -40.58
N LYS A 590 -11.21 19.02 -39.53
CA LYS A 590 -9.98 19.13 -38.75
C LYS A 590 -9.35 17.80 -38.32
N PRO A 591 -10.14 16.78 -37.89
CA PRO A 591 -9.58 15.48 -37.54
C PRO A 591 -8.89 14.76 -38.70
N LEU A 592 -9.27 15.11 -39.92
CA LEU A 592 -8.76 14.54 -41.18
C LEU A 592 -7.70 15.40 -41.87
N ALA A 593 -7.35 16.56 -41.33
CA ALA A 593 -6.24 17.35 -41.83
C ALA A 593 -4.97 16.51 -41.91
N LEU A 594 -4.30 16.56 -43.07
CA LEU A 594 -3.11 15.70 -43.29
C LEU A 594 -1.88 16.34 -42.68
N ILE A 595 -1.24 15.59 -41.77
CA ILE A 595 0.02 15.91 -41.11
C ILE A 595 1.03 14.87 -41.56
N LYS A 596 2.10 15.26 -42.22
CA LYS A 596 3.10 14.34 -42.80
C LYS A 596 2.41 13.21 -43.62
N GLY A 597 1.34 13.55 -44.37
CA GLY A 597 0.60 12.60 -45.19
C GLY A 597 -0.38 11.66 -44.45
N LYS A 598 -0.57 11.80 -43.13
CA LYS A 598 -1.53 11.04 -42.35
C LYS A 598 -2.59 11.96 -41.72
N PRO A 599 -3.85 11.53 -41.57
CA PRO A 599 -4.86 12.29 -40.83
C PRO A 599 -4.44 12.57 -39.39
N ALA A 600 -4.76 13.76 -38.87
CA ALA A 600 -4.44 14.16 -37.51
C ALA A 600 -4.94 13.16 -36.47
N ILE A 601 -6.18 12.65 -36.61
CA ILE A 601 -6.76 11.64 -35.72
C ILE A 601 -5.97 10.33 -35.71
N THR A 602 -5.31 9.97 -36.80
CA THR A 602 -4.47 8.78 -36.90
C THR A 602 -3.22 8.94 -36.06
N HIS A 603 -2.56 10.11 -36.06
CA HIS A 603 -1.45 10.43 -35.17
C HIS A 603 -1.87 10.30 -33.70
N VAL A 604 -3.03 10.85 -33.33
CA VAL A 604 -3.58 10.76 -31.98
C VAL A 604 -3.76 9.31 -31.56
N LEU A 605 -4.41 8.47 -32.38
CA LEU A 605 -4.65 7.07 -32.09
C LEU A 605 -3.36 6.22 -32.01
N GLU A 606 -2.38 6.49 -32.90
CA GLU A 606 -1.09 5.80 -32.89
C GLU A 606 -0.30 6.12 -31.60
N ASN A 607 -0.19 7.40 -31.23
CA ASN A 607 0.53 7.84 -30.04
C ASN A 607 -0.16 7.39 -28.75
N LEU A 608 -1.48 7.44 -28.71
CA LEU A 608 -2.28 6.95 -27.62
C LEU A 608 -2.03 5.45 -27.38
N ARG A 609 -2.08 4.62 -28.43
CA ARG A 609 -1.79 3.18 -28.33
C ARG A 609 -0.37 2.88 -27.89
N LYS A 610 0.61 3.61 -28.44
CA LYS A 610 2.02 3.48 -28.04
C LYS A 610 2.26 3.88 -26.59
N GLY A 611 1.59 4.90 -26.11
CA GLY A 611 1.77 5.44 -24.77
C GLY A 611 1.02 4.69 -23.69
N LEU A 612 -0.21 4.28 -23.94
CA LEU A 612 -1.05 3.59 -22.94
C LEU A 612 -0.96 2.07 -23.03
N GLY A 613 -0.41 1.50 -24.13
CA GLY A 613 -0.39 0.07 -24.38
C GLY A 613 -1.76 -0.49 -24.73
N GLU A 614 -2.05 -1.72 -24.31
CA GLU A 614 -3.38 -2.31 -24.49
C GLU A 614 -4.42 -1.58 -23.63
N THR A 615 -5.56 -1.25 -24.22
CA THR A 615 -6.68 -0.58 -23.55
C THR A 615 -8.01 -1.15 -24.04
N GLN A 616 -9.14 -0.70 -23.50
CA GLN A 616 -10.43 -0.88 -24.18
C GLN A 616 -10.36 -0.24 -25.59
N ARG A 617 -11.22 -0.69 -26.49
CA ARG A 617 -11.29 -0.13 -27.86
C ARG A 617 -11.58 1.35 -27.77
N PRO A 618 -10.73 2.24 -28.34
CA PRO A 618 -10.98 3.69 -28.31
C PRO A 618 -12.34 4.05 -28.88
N ILE A 619 -13.06 4.94 -28.18
CA ILE A 619 -14.31 5.53 -28.69
C ILE A 619 -13.95 6.78 -29.47
N VAL A 620 -14.43 6.90 -30.71
CA VAL A 620 -14.33 8.10 -31.53
C VAL A 620 -15.70 8.75 -31.62
N ILE A 621 -15.82 9.96 -31.07
CA ILE A 621 -17.08 10.72 -31.06
C ILE A 621 -17.06 11.72 -32.21
N MET A 622 -18.01 11.60 -33.13
CA MET A 622 -18.10 12.37 -34.39
C MET A 622 -19.36 13.24 -34.41
N SER A 623 -19.40 14.20 -35.31
CA SER A 623 -20.63 14.93 -35.69
C SER A 623 -21.25 14.29 -36.94
N PRO A 624 -22.57 14.46 -37.19
CA PRO A 624 -23.20 13.99 -38.44
C PRO A 624 -22.49 14.50 -39.70
N ASP A 625 -21.97 15.73 -39.67
CA ASP A 625 -21.28 16.35 -40.80
C ASP A 625 -19.97 15.69 -41.20
N ASN A 626 -19.30 14.99 -40.29
CA ASN A 626 -17.99 14.38 -40.54
C ASN A 626 -17.97 12.85 -40.37
N GLU A 627 -19.11 12.24 -40.05
CA GLU A 627 -19.25 10.83 -39.76
C GLU A 627 -18.70 9.95 -40.87
N ASP A 628 -19.24 10.10 -42.11
CA ASP A 628 -18.85 9.23 -43.23
C ASP A 628 -17.35 9.33 -43.52
N ALA A 629 -16.81 10.53 -43.49
CA ALA A 629 -15.40 10.79 -43.77
C ALA A 629 -14.48 10.19 -42.71
N ILE A 630 -14.85 10.28 -41.42
CA ILE A 630 -14.06 9.67 -40.31
C ILE A 630 -14.18 8.15 -40.34
N ARG A 631 -15.39 7.61 -40.57
CA ARG A 631 -15.58 6.16 -40.70
C ARG A 631 -14.75 5.55 -41.81
N HIS A 632 -14.75 6.24 -42.98
CA HIS A 632 -13.94 5.80 -44.10
C HIS A 632 -12.43 5.86 -43.80
N SER A 633 -11.97 6.96 -43.20
CA SER A 633 -10.55 7.12 -42.83
C SER A 633 -10.06 6.12 -41.78
N LEU A 634 -10.92 5.70 -40.87
CA LEU A 634 -10.61 4.78 -39.76
C LEU A 634 -11.14 3.35 -39.98
N ALA A 635 -11.56 2.97 -41.19
CA ALA A 635 -12.19 1.67 -41.48
C ALA A 635 -11.34 0.45 -41.01
N ASN A 636 -10.02 0.58 -41.09
CA ASN A 636 -9.08 -0.45 -40.67
C ASN A 636 -8.54 -0.30 -39.22
N GLN A 637 -9.08 0.65 -38.46
CA GLN A 637 -8.69 0.91 -37.07
C GLN A 637 -9.66 0.21 -36.12
N ASN A 638 -9.11 -0.42 -35.08
CA ASN A 638 -9.94 -1.06 -34.05
C ASN A 638 -10.49 -0.01 -33.06
N VAL A 639 -11.58 0.66 -33.46
CA VAL A 639 -12.26 1.73 -32.69
C VAL A 639 -13.76 1.50 -32.61
N LEU A 640 -14.43 2.16 -31.66
CA LEU A 640 -15.89 2.27 -31.57
C LEU A 640 -16.29 3.67 -32.03
N PHE A 641 -17.40 3.78 -32.73
CA PHE A 641 -17.91 5.06 -33.24
C PHE A 641 -19.19 5.47 -32.50
N VAL A 642 -19.24 6.73 -32.11
CA VAL A 642 -20.40 7.39 -31.50
C VAL A 642 -20.65 8.70 -32.24
N VAL A 643 -21.91 9.06 -32.45
CA VAL A 643 -22.30 10.30 -33.09
C VAL A 643 -22.96 11.23 -32.08
N GLN A 644 -22.41 12.42 -31.90
CA GLN A 644 -23.06 13.52 -31.20
C GLN A 644 -24.02 14.20 -32.19
N GLN A 645 -25.32 14.10 -31.98
CA GLN A 645 -26.32 14.58 -32.90
C GLN A 645 -26.33 16.11 -33.04
N ASP A 646 -26.33 16.79 -31.89
CA ASP A 646 -26.30 18.23 -31.80
C ASP A 646 -24.93 18.72 -31.33
N ALA A 647 -24.37 19.75 -31.95
CA ALA A 647 -23.06 20.28 -31.55
C ALA A 647 -23.17 21.18 -30.32
N LEU A 648 -23.40 20.56 -29.17
CA LEU A 648 -23.64 21.18 -27.84
C LEU A 648 -22.40 21.26 -26.97
N GLY A 649 -21.21 21.13 -27.53
CA GLY A 649 -19.94 21.29 -26.87
C GLY A 649 -19.25 19.95 -26.54
N THR A 650 -18.02 20.05 -26.05
CA THR A 650 -17.14 18.86 -25.80
C THR A 650 -17.57 18.02 -24.62
N GLY A 651 -18.21 18.59 -23.60
CA GLY A 651 -18.77 17.85 -22.47
C GLY A 651 -19.98 17.02 -22.88
N ASP A 652 -20.86 17.59 -23.69
CA ASP A 652 -22.01 16.88 -24.24
C ASP A 652 -21.58 15.79 -25.23
N ALA A 653 -20.50 16.04 -26.00
CA ALA A 653 -19.89 15.00 -26.83
C ALA A 653 -19.51 13.77 -26.03
N VAL A 654 -18.83 13.92 -24.88
CA VAL A 654 -18.47 12.79 -24.00
C VAL A 654 -19.73 12.09 -23.47
N LEU A 655 -20.79 12.83 -23.11
CA LEU A 655 -22.06 12.25 -22.68
C LEU A 655 -22.75 11.46 -23.79
N SER A 656 -22.47 11.72 -25.06
CA SER A 656 -23.01 10.91 -26.17
C SER A 656 -22.53 9.47 -26.14
N ALA A 657 -21.40 9.17 -25.43
CA ALA A 657 -20.90 7.83 -25.23
C ALA A 657 -21.42 7.18 -23.93
N TYR A 658 -22.35 7.82 -23.20
CA TYR A 658 -22.82 7.40 -21.86
C TYR A 658 -23.22 5.93 -21.82
N GLU A 659 -24.04 5.44 -22.72
CA GLU A 659 -24.53 4.05 -22.73
C GLU A 659 -23.42 3.01 -22.88
N LEU A 660 -22.29 3.36 -23.51
CA LEU A 660 -21.13 2.48 -23.63
C LEU A 660 -20.30 2.41 -22.35
N ILE A 661 -20.17 3.53 -21.63
CA ILE A 661 -19.20 3.68 -20.55
C ILE A 661 -19.83 3.77 -19.16
N ARG A 662 -21.14 3.77 -19.01
CA ARG A 662 -21.83 3.94 -17.72
C ARG A 662 -21.51 2.85 -16.68
N GLU A 663 -21.31 1.62 -17.14
CA GLU A 663 -20.96 0.48 -16.25
C GLU A 663 -19.43 0.31 -16.10
N PHE A 664 -18.65 1.16 -16.77
CA PHE A 664 -17.20 1.04 -16.73
C PHE A 664 -16.63 1.65 -15.44
N ASP A 665 -15.97 0.80 -14.63
CA ASP A 665 -15.23 1.22 -13.45
C ASP A 665 -13.73 1.25 -13.77
N GLY A 666 -13.23 2.43 -14.18
CA GLY A 666 -11.85 2.62 -14.59
C GLY A 666 -11.50 4.06 -14.91
N VAL A 667 -10.42 4.23 -15.64
CA VAL A 667 -9.90 5.53 -16.06
C VAL A 667 -10.36 5.84 -17.50
N ALA A 668 -11.14 6.88 -17.67
CA ALA A 668 -11.42 7.48 -18.97
C ALA A 668 -10.25 8.39 -19.38
N VAL A 669 -9.72 8.19 -20.58
CA VAL A 669 -8.68 9.02 -21.18
C VAL A 669 -9.29 9.83 -22.32
N VAL A 670 -9.61 11.09 -22.04
CA VAL A 670 -10.27 11.99 -23.00
C VAL A 670 -9.23 12.83 -23.72
N VAL A 671 -9.23 12.81 -25.05
CA VAL A 671 -8.30 13.58 -25.88
C VAL A 671 -9.00 14.15 -27.11
N TRP A 672 -8.55 15.33 -27.56
CA TRP A 672 -9.06 15.93 -28.77
C TRP A 672 -8.39 15.33 -30.02
N SER A 673 -9.18 14.95 -31.00
CA SER A 673 -8.71 14.42 -32.31
C SER A 673 -7.80 15.36 -33.07
N THR A 674 -7.77 16.63 -32.68
CA THR A 674 -7.01 17.70 -33.29
C THR A 674 -5.68 17.99 -32.61
N GLN A 675 -5.20 17.10 -31.77
CA GLN A 675 -3.94 17.23 -31.03
C GLN A 675 -2.87 16.21 -31.49
N PRO A 676 -2.41 16.26 -32.74
CA PRO A 676 -1.52 15.26 -33.35
C PRO A 676 -0.09 15.29 -32.78
N VAL A 677 0.29 16.39 -32.10
CA VAL A 677 1.66 16.60 -31.60
C VAL A 677 1.89 15.92 -30.24
N ILE A 678 0.84 15.53 -29.52
CA ILE A 678 0.98 14.82 -28.22
C ILE A 678 1.69 13.50 -28.44
N ARG A 679 2.85 13.32 -27.78
CA ARG A 679 3.70 12.15 -27.94
C ARG A 679 3.25 10.97 -27.08
N ALA A 680 3.68 9.77 -27.48
CA ALA A 680 3.45 8.54 -26.71
C ALA A 680 3.99 8.63 -25.25
N GLU A 681 5.15 9.28 -25.05
CA GLU A 681 5.74 9.52 -23.73
C GLU A 681 4.79 10.33 -22.84
N THR A 682 4.12 11.33 -23.37
CA THR A 682 3.20 12.18 -22.63
C THR A 682 1.94 11.42 -22.20
N TYR A 683 1.40 10.54 -23.03
CA TYR A 683 0.32 9.63 -22.61
C TYR A 683 0.79 8.69 -21.49
N ARG A 684 2.01 8.11 -21.59
CA ARG A 684 2.58 7.27 -20.54
C ARG A 684 2.79 8.04 -19.25
N ARG A 685 3.37 9.25 -19.30
CA ARG A 685 3.57 10.12 -18.13
C ARG A 685 2.24 10.50 -17.49
N ALA A 686 1.23 10.83 -18.26
CA ALA A 686 -0.10 11.14 -17.77
C ALA A 686 -0.73 9.96 -17.03
N LEU A 687 -0.58 8.73 -17.54
CA LEU A 687 -1.04 7.52 -16.86
C LEU A 687 -0.24 7.26 -15.58
N THR A 688 1.07 7.47 -15.61
CA THR A 688 1.93 7.38 -14.41
C THR A 688 1.47 8.37 -13.34
N LEU A 689 1.21 9.64 -13.73
CA LEU A 689 0.65 10.63 -12.81
C LEU A 689 -0.70 10.17 -12.22
N LYS A 690 -1.62 9.64 -13.04
CA LYS A 690 -2.91 9.15 -12.55
C LYS A 690 -2.76 7.99 -11.57
N ASN A 691 -1.77 7.13 -11.75
CA ASN A 691 -1.47 6.04 -10.83
C ASN A 691 -0.81 6.53 -9.53
N LEU A 692 0.08 7.52 -9.61
CA LEU A 692 0.74 8.14 -8.45
C LEU A 692 -0.24 8.95 -7.58
N PHE A 693 -1.19 9.62 -8.22
CA PHE A 693 -2.18 10.50 -7.62
C PHE A 693 -3.60 9.92 -7.79
N SER A 694 -3.75 8.63 -7.45
CA SER A 694 -4.99 7.87 -7.66
C SER A 694 -6.19 8.40 -6.88
N GLU A 695 -5.96 9.12 -5.78
CA GLU A 695 -6.99 9.79 -4.97
C GLU A 695 -7.59 11.02 -5.65
N TYR A 696 -6.93 11.56 -6.69
CA TYR A 696 -7.51 12.64 -7.47
C TYR A 696 -8.46 12.10 -8.52
N ASP A 697 -9.61 12.73 -8.65
CA ASP A 697 -10.65 12.36 -9.63
C ASP A 697 -10.20 12.65 -11.07
N MET A 698 -9.46 13.74 -11.26
CA MET A 698 -8.94 14.18 -12.54
C MET A 698 -7.45 14.48 -12.47
N VAL A 699 -6.71 13.99 -13.47
CA VAL A 699 -5.31 14.36 -13.72
C VAL A 699 -5.19 15.02 -15.06
N VAL A 700 -4.57 16.19 -15.09
CA VAL A 700 -4.39 17.04 -16.28
C VAL A 700 -2.89 17.20 -16.54
N PRO A 701 -2.31 16.52 -17.53
CA PRO A 701 -0.97 16.86 -18.00
C PRO A 701 -1.03 18.23 -18.68
N THR A 702 -0.08 19.10 -18.33
CA THR A 702 -0.06 20.49 -18.78
C THR A 702 1.30 20.86 -19.36
N VAL A 703 1.37 22.04 -19.93
CA VAL A 703 2.60 22.69 -20.40
C VAL A 703 2.74 24.09 -19.79
N LEU A 704 3.97 24.54 -19.65
CA LEU A 704 4.32 25.93 -19.30
C LEU A 704 4.64 26.70 -20.57
N ARG A 705 3.93 27.80 -20.85
CA ARG A 705 4.15 28.60 -22.05
C ARG A 705 3.85 30.09 -21.88
N LYS A 706 4.33 30.88 -22.84
CA LYS A 706 3.91 32.25 -22.98
C LYS A 706 2.49 32.31 -23.53
N LEU A 707 1.67 33.22 -22.99
CA LEU A 707 0.28 33.49 -23.42
C LEU A 707 -0.55 32.19 -23.47
N PRO A 708 -0.72 31.51 -22.33
CA PRO A 708 -1.50 30.27 -22.28
C PRO A 708 -2.95 30.50 -22.75
N TYR A 709 -3.46 29.55 -23.55
CA TYR A 709 -4.81 29.64 -24.12
C TYR A 709 -5.89 29.39 -23.04
N ALA A 710 -5.66 28.43 -22.15
CA ALA A 710 -6.57 28.10 -21.05
C ALA A 710 -5.74 27.98 -19.76
N PRO A 711 -5.38 29.10 -19.14
CA PRO A 711 -4.54 29.09 -17.94
C PRO A 711 -5.20 28.30 -16.82
N ILE A 712 -4.38 27.47 -16.16
CA ILE A 712 -4.72 26.79 -14.90
C ILE A 712 -4.42 27.75 -13.75
N GLU A 713 -5.42 28.03 -12.95
CA GLU A 713 -5.28 28.85 -11.75
C GLU A 713 -5.10 27.96 -10.52
N ARG A 714 -4.20 28.37 -9.62
CA ARG A 714 -3.88 27.66 -8.40
C ARG A 714 -4.05 28.57 -7.17
N ASP A 715 -4.46 27.98 -6.04
CA ASP A 715 -4.45 28.66 -4.77
C ASP A 715 -3.03 28.76 -4.18
N HIS A 716 -2.90 29.42 -3.03
CA HIS A 716 -1.61 29.59 -2.34
C HIS A 716 -0.98 28.26 -1.87
N ALA A 717 -1.75 27.19 -1.80
CA ALA A 717 -1.26 25.83 -1.51
C ALA A 717 -0.93 25.03 -2.79
N GLY A 718 -1.01 25.65 -3.95
CA GLY A 718 -0.72 25.05 -5.26
C GLY A 718 -1.84 24.16 -5.82
N ARG A 719 -3.01 24.11 -5.16
CA ARG A 719 -4.15 23.31 -5.65
C ARG A 719 -4.86 24.00 -6.82
N VAL A 720 -5.28 23.23 -7.79
CA VAL A 720 -6.07 23.74 -8.93
C VAL A 720 -7.42 24.25 -8.43
N VAL A 721 -7.75 25.47 -8.74
CA VAL A 721 -9.03 26.13 -8.39
C VAL A 721 -9.89 26.42 -9.59
N SER A 722 -9.30 26.71 -10.72
CA SER A 722 -10.03 26.96 -11.99
C SER A 722 -9.18 26.75 -13.24
N ALA A 723 -9.86 26.68 -14.37
CA ALA A 723 -9.31 26.78 -15.70
C ALA A 723 -10.28 27.60 -16.58
N SER A 724 -9.78 28.61 -17.29
CA SER A 724 -10.63 29.51 -18.10
C SER A 724 -10.02 29.75 -19.45
N GLU A 725 -10.81 29.51 -20.54
CA GLU A 725 -10.37 29.83 -21.89
C GLU A 725 -10.39 31.32 -22.12
N THR A 726 -9.24 31.96 -22.37
CA THR A 726 -9.06 33.40 -22.45
C THR A 726 -9.93 34.06 -23.53
N HIS A 727 -10.29 33.36 -24.60
CA HIS A 727 -11.11 33.90 -25.67
C HIS A 727 -12.61 33.75 -25.43
N LEU A 728 -13.05 32.84 -24.54
CA LEU A 728 -14.46 32.59 -24.26
C LEU A 728 -14.97 33.35 -23.04
N GLU A 729 -14.18 33.54 -22.04
CA GLU A 729 -14.60 33.97 -20.71
C GLU A 729 -14.15 35.38 -20.33
N SER A 730 -13.54 36.12 -21.26
CA SER A 730 -12.91 37.43 -20.95
C SER A 730 -11.84 37.34 -19.86
N ALA A 731 -11.26 36.13 -19.64
CA ALA A 731 -10.18 35.92 -18.70
C ALA A 731 -8.98 36.80 -19.06
N GLN A 732 -8.31 37.36 -18.06
CA GLN A 732 -7.09 38.13 -18.29
C GLN A 732 -6.03 37.26 -18.93
N SER A 733 -5.49 37.70 -20.07
CA SER A 733 -4.33 37.08 -20.69
C SER A 733 -3.14 37.24 -19.73
N ILE A 734 -2.51 36.14 -19.32
CA ILE A 734 -1.29 36.18 -18.51
C ILE A 734 -0.05 36.00 -19.40
N PRO A 735 1.07 36.70 -19.12
CA PRO A 735 2.26 36.67 -19.98
C PRO A 735 2.90 35.29 -20.07
N PHE A 736 2.86 34.51 -18.99
CA PHE A 736 3.41 33.17 -18.88
C PHE A 736 2.62 32.35 -17.84
N GLY A 737 2.35 31.09 -18.12
CA GLY A 737 1.60 30.23 -17.20
C GLY A 737 1.40 28.82 -17.72
N GLU A 738 0.70 28.05 -16.93
CA GLU A 738 0.37 26.66 -17.17
C GLU A 738 -0.94 26.54 -17.95
N THR A 739 -1.00 25.63 -18.93
CA THR A 739 -2.22 25.34 -19.69
C THR A 739 -2.34 23.86 -20.04
N ASN A 740 -3.57 23.37 -20.20
CA ASN A 740 -3.83 22.02 -20.67
C ASN A 740 -3.50 21.87 -22.17
N LEU A 741 -3.23 20.64 -22.58
CA LEU A 741 -2.95 20.28 -23.99
C LEU A 741 -4.07 19.50 -24.66
N GLY A 742 -5.26 19.43 -24.04
CA GLY A 742 -6.40 18.68 -24.58
C GLY A 742 -6.34 17.18 -24.31
N LEU A 743 -5.63 16.76 -23.27
CA LEU A 743 -5.54 15.39 -22.75
C LEU A 743 -5.93 15.39 -21.27
N PHE A 744 -6.83 14.49 -20.88
CA PHE A 744 -7.37 14.40 -19.52
C PHE A 744 -7.56 12.95 -19.09
N LEU A 745 -7.21 12.62 -17.86
CA LEU A 745 -7.40 11.30 -17.27
C LEU A 745 -8.31 11.39 -16.05
N LEU A 746 -9.44 10.70 -16.06
CA LEU A 746 -10.47 10.83 -15.03
C LEU A 746 -10.95 9.48 -14.54
N ASN A 747 -11.40 9.43 -13.28
CA ASN A 747 -12.24 8.34 -12.83
C ASN A 747 -13.57 8.39 -13.59
N ASN A 748 -13.87 7.35 -14.38
CA ASN A 748 -15.02 7.36 -15.30
C ASN A 748 -16.35 7.64 -14.60
N GLN A 749 -16.61 6.99 -13.46
CA GLN A 749 -17.86 7.18 -12.71
C GLN A 749 -18.00 8.61 -12.17
N THR A 750 -16.90 9.22 -11.69
CA THR A 750 -16.91 10.61 -11.26
C THR A 750 -17.10 11.56 -12.44
N MET A 751 -16.45 11.31 -13.56
CA MET A 751 -16.61 12.08 -14.78
C MET A 751 -18.08 12.12 -15.22
N LEU A 752 -18.72 10.94 -15.36
CA LEU A 752 -20.11 10.85 -15.80
C LEU A 752 -21.07 11.53 -14.84
N ARG A 753 -20.92 11.30 -13.52
CA ARG A 753 -21.74 11.97 -12.50
C ARG A 753 -21.65 13.48 -12.61
N SER A 754 -20.42 14.02 -12.72
CA SER A 754 -20.19 15.45 -12.82
C SER A 754 -20.77 16.06 -14.12
N LEU A 755 -20.62 15.37 -15.24
CA LEU A 755 -21.19 15.82 -16.50
C LEU A 755 -22.73 15.79 -16.50
N LEU A 756 -23.34 14.77 -15.87
CA LEU A 756 -24.80 14.69 -15.73
C LEU A 756 -25.33 15.79 -14.81
N ASP A 757 -24.66 16.07 -13.69
CA ASP A 757 -25.00 17.17 -12.80
C ASP A 757 -24.93 18.54 -13.50
N LEU A 758 -23.86 18.75 -14.29
CA LEU A 758 -23.73 19.96 -15.11
C LEU A 758 -24.83 20.05 -16.18
N LYS A 759 -25.22 18.92 -16.80
CA LYS A 759 -26.32 18.85 -17.74
C LYS A 759 -27.64 19.19 -17.06
N GLU A 760 -27.97 18.58 -15.93
CA GLU A 760 -29.19 18.87 -15.17
C GLU A 760 -29.28 20.34 -14.75
N ARG A 761 -28.18 20.97 -14.37
CA ARG A 761 -28.14 22.38 -13.92
C ARG A 761 -28.28 23.38 -15.07
N TYR A 762 -27.78 23.07 -16.25
CA TYR A 762 -27.58 24.09 -17.30
C TYR A 762 -28.24 23.77 -18.64
N PHE A 763 -28.75 22.57 -18.85
CA PHE A 763 -29.42 22.22 -20.09
C PHE A 763 -30.88 22.68 -20.05
N ASN A 764 -31.28 23.46 -21.06
CA ASN A 764 -32.63 23.96 -21.21
C ASN A 764 -33.33 23.14 -22.33
N GLU A 765 -34.23 22.25 -21.92
CA GLU A 765 -34.98 21.38 -22.84
C GLU A 765 -35.84 22.15 -23.86
N SER A 766 -36.33 23.34 -23.50
CA SER A 766 -37.20 24.12 -24.38
C SER A 766 -36.44 24.76 -25.54
N THR A 767 -35.16 25.08 -25.33
CA THR A 767 -34.29 25.72 -26.34
C THR A 767 -33.27 24.76 -26.94
N ASN A 768 -33.17 23.55 -26.39
CA ASN A 768 -32.20 22.49 -26.74
C ASN A 768 -30.73 23.01 -26.73
N VAL A 769 -30.41 23.87 -25.77
CA VAL A 769 -29.03 24.39 -25.56
C VAL A 769 -28.70 24.48 -24.08
N TYR A 770 -27.40 24.57 -23.73
CA TYR A 770 -26.98 24.84 -22.39
C TYR A 770 -27.08 26.33 -22.03
N GLU A 771 -27.60 26.68 -20.86
CA GLU A 771 -27.60 28.03 -20.31
C GLU A 771 -26.18 28.43 -19.88
N ARG A 772 -25.29 28.35 -20.83
CA ARG A 772 -23.88 28.70 -20.78
C ARG A 772 -23.47 29.52 -21.97
N ARG A 773 -22.32 30.21 -21.87
CA ARG A 773 -21.83 31.03 -22.99
C ARG A 773 -21.61 30.19 -24.24
N GLY A 774 -22.20 30.62 -25.35
CA GLY A 774 -22.18 29.87 -26.61
C GLY A 774 -23.23 28.77 -26.74
N GLY A 775 -24.07 28.52 -25.73
CA GLY A 775 -25.07 27.46 -25.75
C GLY A 775 -24.49 26.03 -25.59
N GLU A 776 -23.24 25.89 -25.20
CA GLU A 776 -22.49 24.65 -25.22
C GLU A 776 -21.99 24.24 -23.81
N LEU A 777 -21.90 22.94 -23.53
CA LEU A 777 -21.19 22.38 -22.35
C LEU A 777 -19.73 22.12 -22.74
N GLY A 778 -18.82 22.91 -22.22
CA GLY A 778 -17.38 22.71 -22.39
C GLY A 778 -16.86 21.58 -21.48
N PHE A 779 -15.94 20.74 -21.95
CA PHE A 779 -15.39 19.68 -21.17
C PHE A 779 -14.33 20.18 -20.14
N PRO A 780 -13.20 20.82 -20.58
CA PRO A 780 -12.12 21.08 -19.64
C PRO A 780 -12.51 22.12 -18.61
N ASN A 781 -12.99 23.27 -19.02
CA ASN A 781 -13.24 24.40 -18.13
C ASN A 781 -14.38 24.12 -17.14
N GLU A 782 -15.51 23.63 -17.63
CA GLU A 782 -16.66 23.35 -16.78
C GLU A 782 -16.36 22.22 -15.82
N LEU A 783 -15.72 21.15 -16.26
CA LEU A 783 -15.44 19.99 -15.44
C LEU A 783 -14.31 20.24 -14.43
N ILE A 784 -13.22 20.91 -14.82
CA ILE A 784 -12.15 21.32 -13.89
C ILE A 784 -12.74 22.23 -12.81
N ASN A 785 -13.50 23.24 -13.17
CA ASN A 785 -14.10 24.19 -12.23
C ASN A 785 -15.12 23.51 -11.31
N HIS A 786 -15.92 22.58 -11.84
CA HIS A 786 -16.87 21.81 -11.05
C HIS A 786 -16.15 20.90 -10.03
N LEU A 787 -15.23 20.06 -10.48
CA LEU A 787 -14.49 19.14 -9.61
C LEU A 787 -13.61 19.86 -8.58
N SER A 788 -12.99 20.98 -8.95
CA SER A 788 -12.18 21.78 -8.01
C SER A 788 -13.02 22.33 -6.86
N ARG A 789 -14.27 22.73 -7.14
CA ARG A 789 -15.20 23.25 -6.12
C ARG A 789 -15.84 22.15 -5.26
N GLU A 790 -16.31 21.08 -5.89
CA GLU A 790 -17.07 20.01 -5.21
C GLU A 790 -16.16 19.07 -4.42
N THR A 791 -15.01 18.70 -4.96
CA THR A 791 -14.13 17.70 -4.36
C THR A 791 -12.73 18.20 -4.03
N GLY A 792 -12.24 19.26 -4.68
CA GLY A 792 -10.84 19.70 -4.61
C GLY A 792 -9.84 18.66 -5.17
N ARG A 793 -10.31 17.64 -5.91
CA ARG A 793 -9.49 16.51 -6.36
C ARG A 793 -9.15 16.57 -7.85
N VAL A 794 -8.63 17.73 -8.28
CA VAL A 794 -8.02 17.93 -9.60
C VAL A 794 -6.51 18.11 -9.41
N PHE A 795 -5.71 17.28 -10.06
CA PHE A 795 -4.26 17.39 -10.10
C PHE A 795 -3.80 17.77 -11.51
N ALA A 796 -3.03 18.82 -11.63
CA ALA A 796 -2.42 19.22 -12.88
C ALA A 796 -0.90 19.30 -12.71
N SER A 797 -0.12 18.89 -13.72
CA SER A 797 1.34 18.97 -13.67
C SER A 797 1.93 19.23 -15.05
N PRO A 798 2.89 20.18 -15.19
CA PRO A 798 3.51 20.52 -16.46
C PRO A 798 4.57 19.48 -16.84
N VAL A 799 4.15 18.34 -17.38
CA VAL A 799 4.99 17.20 -17.75
C VAL A 799 5.14 16.98 -19.26
N ALA A 800 4.55 17.85 -20.07
CA ALA A 800 4.63 17.78 -21.52
C ALA A 800 5.55 18.88 -22.10
N ASP A 801 6.10 18.63 -23.28
CA ASP A 801 6.86 19.64 -24.01
C ASP A 801 5.90 20.76 -24.50
N PRO A 802 6.28 22.04 -24.39
CA PRO A 802 5.41 23.15 -24.80
C PRO A 802 4.89 23.09 -26.24
N ARG A 803 5.58 22.40 -27.16
CA ARG A 803 5.17 22.19 -28.55
C ARG A 803 3.96 21.24 -28.65
N GLU A 804 3.74 20.36 -27.67
CA GLU A 804 2.65 19.37 -27.68
C GLU A 804 1.25 19.98 -27.46
N GLU A 805 1.16 21.23 -27.00
CA GLU A 805 -0.12 21.96 -26.92
C GLU A 805 -0.64 22.41 -28.30
N GLN A 806 0.20 22.33 -29.35
CA GLN A 806 -0.19 22.75 -30.69
C GLN A 806 -1.24 21.81 -31.26
N GLY A 807 -2.47 22.28 -31.30
CA GLY A 807 -3.59 21.64 -31.99
C GLY A 807 -3.99 22.35 -33.26
N ILE A 808 -4.82 21.71 -34.08
CA ILE A 808 -5.33 22.27 -35.35
C ILE A 808 -6.57 23.11 -35.08
N LYS A 809 -6.42 24.44 -35.21
CA LYS A 809 -7.50 25.43 -35.12
C LYS A 809 -7.74 26.09 -36.46
N ARG A 810 -6.69 26.27 -37.29
CA ARG A 810 -6.67 26.91 -38.60
C ARG A 810 -5.73 26.15 -39.56
N LEU A 811 -5.75 26.49 -40.84
CA LEU A 811 -4.89 25.88 -41.86
C LEU A 811 -3.39 26.02 -41.55
N GLU A 812 -2.95 27.19 -41.08
CA GLU A 812 -1.56 27.45 -40.68
C GLU A 812 -1.02 26.52 -39.57
N ASP A 813 -1.91 26.02 -38.70
CA ASP A 813 -1.53 25.11 -37.62
C ASP A 813 -1.07 23.74 -38.15
N VAL A 814 -1.50 23.34 -39.34
CA VAL A 814 -1.05 22.10 -39.99
C VAL A 814 0.45 22.11 -40.20
N VAL A 815 1.00 23.20 -40.73
CA VAL A 815 2.43 23.36 -40.97
C VAL A 815 3.21 23.42 -39.65
N LEU A 816 2.63 24.05 -38.63
CA LEU A 816 3.25 24.09 -37.29
C LEU A 816 3.29 22.68 -36.66
N CYS A 817 2.21 21.89 -36.75
CA CYS A 817 2.18 20.52 -36.25
C CYS A 817 3.21 19.65 -36.96
N GLU A 818 3.36 19.73 -38.29
CA GLU A 818 4.38 18.99 -39.04
C GLU A 818 5.80 19.33 -38.60
N ARG A 819 6.07 20.61 -38.42
CA ARG A 819 7.36 21.08 -37.92
C ARG A 819 7.66 20.55 -36.53
N TYR A 820 6.72 20.71 -35.60
CA TYR A 820 6.94 20.30 -34.20
C TYR A 820 7.07 18.78 -34.05
N ILE A 821 6.30 18.00 -34.79
CA ILE A 821 6.47 16.53 -34.82
C ILE A 821 7.88 16.20 -35.34
N SER A 822 8.35 16.83 -36.39
CA SER A 822 9.66 16.58 -36.99
C SER A 822 10.82 17.00 -36.09
N GLU A 823 10.68 18.07 -35.30
CA GLU A 823 11.65 18.52 -34.30
C GLU A 823 11.71 17.54 -33.14
N LEU A 824 10.58 17.16 -32.58
CA LEU A 824 10.47 16.24 -31.45
C LEU A 824 10.97 14.82 -31.78
N GLU A 825 10.72 14.33 -33.01
CA GLU A 825 11.27 13.05 -33.49
C GLU A 825 12.80 13.06 -33.55
N LYS A 826 13.41 14.17 -33.96
CA LYS A 826 14.87 14.32 -34.00
C LYS A 826 15.54 14.40 -32.64
N GLU A 827 14.85 14.99 -31.66
CA GLU A 827 15.35 15.13 -30.30
C GLU A 827 15.21 13.83 -29.48
N GLY A 828 14.32 12.94 -29.87
CA GLY A 828 14.11 11.64 -29.23
C GLY A 828 14.97 10.49 -29.78
N THR A 829 15.75 10.74 -30.82
CA THR A 829 16.79 9.84 -31.36
C THR A 829 18.16 10.29 -30.84
#